data_58ea0aac9142fe0ca8f8ef2308738e12
#
_entry.id   58ea0aac9142fe0ca8f8ef2308738e12
#
_cell.length_a   1.000
_cell.length_b   1.000
_cell.length_c   1.000
_cell.angle_alpha   90.00
_cell.angle_beta   90.00
_cell.angle_gamma   90.00
#
_symmetry.space_group_name_H-M   'P 1'
#
loop_
_entity.id
_entity.type
_entity.pdbx_description
1 polymer ?
#
loop_
_entity_poly.entity_id
_entity_poly.type
_entity_poly.pdbx_seq_one_letter_code
_entity_poly.pdbx_strand_id
1 'polypeptide(L)'
;MWRFDGYPGRYLDVCLSSGSLKEVQLDKQTLLNNIGGKGLATHLLTTRDTTDDEAYDLKHPITGDADPSIHPSTPLLLMTGPFQGSKVGSSGRAVVCTRSPLTNIFIDTYIGGDFGHDLRLAGWDGLFIHGRSDSMVRLEIEDMEVSLQDAESMRGMTTWQCEKAIDADDVFSIGPAGESLVRIASPITAGRRAAGRGGTGASFGAKNLKAISVTSTGTSRVADDTQYLGAVKKQRQKMGENRRVGDPFYRFGTSRGPIYAAQMARMPTINYTSATGAIFQNGQKVKQLDTVKLSGEYWHQAMPEAKQSGCCRPCPIACEASHRPSKGKPLHIPRTERPEYETLAMLGSNLGIDSSLDVMDGNDACNQFGVDTISSGALISLVCELAQRGWFPEEWAEGEINGTPAFISLEGELIAWEFGNPKLPPLALERLANPSGMFTILAGGAVACSRWVERETGHLATRLTAHCKGLDLPAWDPRGKRGNAMAYMTCNVGANHMRAGYKNPTGIPNSSALDLIPELIYSQNESVIRDSMILCAFASGATPDDVLVNAFNGITGDNASIEDLHLRANKQWNAARQWNVEHWLKIGVEARQQDLLSYRLRRDVLPDGPAAGMVSFVDDADESACLSEYYNLRGWAHSS
;
A
#
# COMPACT_ATOMS: atom_id res chain seq x y z
N MET A 1 -16.69 26.13 6.99
CA MET A 1 -17.12 26.00 8.40
C MET A 1 -17.61 24.58 8.64
N TRP A 2 -17.18 23.91 9.72
CA TRP A 2 -17.59 22.54 10.06
C TRP A 2 -19.08 22.47 10.43
N ARG A 3 -19.80 21.51 9.85
CA ARG A 3 -21.24 21.37 10.09
C ARG A 3 -21.54 20.60 11.37
N PHE A 4 -20.68 19.64 11.73
CA PHE A 4 -20.83 18.81 12.91
C PHE A 4 -19.54 18.80 13.73
N ASP A 5 -19.64 18.45 14.99
CA ASP A 5 -18.48 18.14 15.80
C ASP A 5 -17.79 16.91 15.22
N GLY A 6 -16.48 16.95 15.10
CA GLY A 6 -15.68 15.91 14.49
C GLY A 6 -15.71 15.83 12.96
N TYR A 7 -16.62 16.55 12.26
CA TYR A 7 -16.78 16.41 10.81
C TYR A 7 -17.09 17.73 10.09
N PRO A 8 -16.39 18.04 8.99
CA PRO A 8 -16.84 19.08 8.04
C PRO A 8 -18.27 18.86 7.54
N GLY A 9 -18.70 17.60 7.39
CA GLY A 9 -20.04 17.22 6.98
C GLY A 9 -20.28 17.33 5.48
N ARG A 10 -19.21 17.24 4.66
CA ARG A 10 -19.25 17.37 3.21
C ARG A 10 -18.05 16.73 2.52
N TYR A 11 -18.22 16.34 1.27
CA TYR A 11 -17.11 16.03 0.38
C TYR A 11 -17.23 16.81 -0.93
N LEU A 12 -16.12 16.93 -1.65
CA LEU A 12 -16.06 17.53 -2.97
C LEU A 12 -16.25 16.45 -4.04
N ASP A 13 -17.30 16.59 -4.85
CA ASP A 13 -17.57 15.78 -6.04
C ASP A 13 -16.94 16.48 -7.25
N VAL A 14 -15.96 15.82 -7.89
CA VAL A 14 -15.15 16.36 -8.97
C VAL A 14 -15.42 15.54 -10.23
N CYS A 15 -16.12 16.11 -11.20
CA CYS A 15 -16.27 15.52 -12.53
C CYS A 15 -15.27 16.15 -13.49
N LEU A 16 -14.18 15.44 -13.77
CA LEU A 16 -13.10 15.97 -14.62
C LEU A 16 -13.51 16.12 -16.09
N SER A 17 -14.47 15.32 -16.59
CA SER A 17 -14.94 15.44 -17.97
C SER A 17 -15.72 16.73 -18.24
N SER A 18 -16.43 17.25 -17.25
CA SER A 18 -17.20 18.49 -17.38
C SER A 18 -16.57 19.69 -16.69
N GLY A 19 -15.48 19.48 -15.92
CA GLY A 19 -14.88 20.49 -15.05
C GLY A 19 -15.76 20.87 -13.83
N SER A 20 -16.81 20.08 -13.55
CA SER A 20 -17.75 20.39 -12.46
C SER A 20 -17.15 20.07 -11.09
N LEU A 21 -17.22 21.05 -10.19
CA LEU A 21 -16.79 20.99 -8.79
C LEU A 21 -18.02 21.26 -7.90
N LYS A 22 -18.49 20.24 -7.17
CA LYS A 22 -19.72 20.32 -6.38
C LYS A 22 -19.49 19.93 -4.93
N GLU A 23 -19.92 20.76 -4.00
CA GLU A 23 -20.08 20.37 -2.60
C GLU A 23 -21.25 19.40 -2.47
N VAL A 24 -21.00 18.23 -1.88
CA VAL A 24 -22.04 17.26 -1.51
C VAL A 24 -22.08 17.13 0.00
N GLN A 25 -23.24 17.44 0.58
CA GLN A 25 -23.43 17.39 2.02
C GLN A 25 -23.69 15.95 2.48
N LEU A 26 -23.11 15.60 3.62
CA LEU A 26 -23.33 14.35 4.34
C LEU A 26 -24.20 14.61 5.59
N ASP A 27 -25.10 13.71 5.91
CA ASP A 27 -25.80 13.75 7.19
C ASP A 27 -24.94 13.15 8.32
N LYS A 28 -25.22 13.55 9.57
CA LYS A 28 -24.46 13.13 10.74
C LYS A 28 -24.49 11.61 10.93
N GLN A 29 -25.63 10.97 10.67
CA GLN A 29 -25.77 9.52 10.88
C GLN A 29 -24.93 8.70 9.89
N THR A 30 -24.86 9.13 8.63
CA THR A 30 -23.97 8.51 7.62
C THR A 30 -22.51 8.61 8.07
N LEU A 31 -22.07 9.76 8.58
CA LEU A 31 -20.71 9.93 9.08
C LEU A 31 -20.40 9.04 10.29
N LEU A 32 -21.29 9.01 11.29
CA LEU A 32 -21.12 8.19 12.48
C LEU A 32 -21.13 6.69 12.15
N ASN A 33 -22.09 6.23 11.34
CA ASN A 33 -22.22 4.81 10.96
C ASN A 33 -20.98 4.30 10.19
N ASN A 34 -20.33 5.16 9.43
CA ASN A 34 -19.15 4.81 8.66
C ASN A 34 -17.84 5.28 9.31
N ILE A 35 -17.89 5.92 10.48
CA ILE A 35 -16.73 6.42 11.26
C ILE A 35 -15.96 7.54 10.52
N GLY A 36 -15.61 7.35 9.24
CA GLY A 36 -14.79 8.23 8.40
C GLY A 36 -13.85 7.41 7.52
N GLY A 37 -12.79 8.01 7.02
CA GLY A 37 -11.71 7.37 6.31
C GLY A 37 -12.12 6.20 5.43
N LYS A 38 -11.57 5.00 5.72
CA LYS A 38 -11.92 3.76 5.00
C LYS A 38 -13.40 3.48 4.98
N GLY A 39 -14.09 3.62 6.10
CA GLY A 39 -15.50 3.27 6.16
C GLY A 39 -16.36 4.17 5.30
N LEU A 40 -16.12 5.49 5.32
CA LEU A 40 -16.82 6.44 4.46
C LEU A 40 -16.44 6.21 2.99
N ALA A 41 -15.16 5.96 2.68
CA ALA A 41 -14.73 5.62 1.32
C ALA A 41 -15.42 4.36 0.79
N THR A 42 -15.47 3.29 1.61
CA THR A 42 -16.17 2.05 1.24
C THR A 42 -17.65 2.30 1.00
N HIS A 43 -18.32 3.04 1.90
CA HIS A 43 -19.74 3.38 1.75
C HIS A 43 -20.01 4.13 0.44
N LEU A 44 -19.24 5.19 0.16
CA LEU A 44 -19.41 5.96 -1.07
C LEU A 44 -19.11 5.15 -2.33
N LEU A 45 -18.03 4.34 -2.33
CA LEU A 45 -17.70 3.49 -3.46
C LEU A 45 -18.79 2.46 -3.74
N THR A 46 -19.37 1.84 -2.71
CA THR A 46 -20.38 0.79 -2.89
C THR A 46 -21.80 1.31 -3.13
N THR A 47 -22.10 2.57 -2.79
CA THR A 47 -23.44 3.16 -2.97
C THR A 47 -23.52 4.19 -4.09
N ARG A 48 -22.39 4.69 -4.55
CA ARG A 48 -22.25 5.73 -5.58
C ARG A 48 -21.19 5.37 -6.63
N ASP A 49 -20.94 4.07 -6.86
CA ASP A 49 -20.04 3.65 -7.92
C ASP A 49 -20.54 4.21 -9.26
N THR A 50 -19.70 5.04 -9.89
CA THR A 50 -19.98 5.65 -11.19
C THR A 50 -19.47 4.80 -12.34
N THR A 51 -18.88 3.63 -12.06
CA THR A 51 -18.37 2.70 -13.07
C THR A 51 -19.54 2.15 -13.89
N ASP A 52 -19.62 2.55 -15.16
CA ASP A 52 -20.65 2.09 -16.09
C ASP A 52 -20.33 0.71 -16.69
N ASP A 53 -21.29 0.10 -17.36
CA ASP A 53 -21.09 -1.22 -17.97
C ASP A 53 -20.13 -1.16 -19.16
N GLU A 54 -20.01 -0.03 -19.87
CA GLU A 54 -19.06 0.19 -20.97
C GLU A 54 -17.60 0.11 -20.48
N ALA A 55 -17.35 0.40 -19.20
CA ALA A 55 -16.03 0.25 -18.59
C ALA A 55 -15.48 -1.19 -18.70
N TYR A 56 -16.35 -2.19 -18.72
CA TYR A 56 -15.97 -3.60 -18.83
C TYR A 56 -15.61 -4.03 -20.28
N ASP A 57 -15.87 -3.19 -21.27
CA ASP A 57 -15.41 -3.41 -22.64
C ASP A 57 -13.93 -3.07 -22.81
N LEU A 58 -13.40 -2.22 -21.92
CA LEU A 58 -11.98 -1.90 -21.89
C LEU A 58 -11.17 -3.15 -21.54
N LYS A 59 -10.08 -3.37 -22.27
CA LYS A 59 -9.23 -4.54 -22.09
C LYS A 59 -7.86 -4.17 -21.55
N HIS A 60 -7.37 -4.97 -20.61
CA HIS A 60 -6.01 -4.86 -20.13
C HIS A 60 -5.03 -5.19 -21.27
N PRO A 61 -4.07 -4.31 -21.59
CA PRO A 61 -3.25 -4.43 -22.79
C PRO A 61 -2.37 -5.67 -22.85
N ILE A 62 -2.09 -6.28 -21.69
CA ILE A 62 -1.18 -7.43 -21.58
C ILE A 62 -1.95 -8.75 -21.41
N THR A 63 -2.97 -8.79 -20.56
CA THR A 63 -3.71 -10.02 -20.26
C THR A 63 -4.93 -10.22 -21.15
N GLY A 64 -5.48 -9.15 -21.73
CA GLY A 64 -6.73 -9.18 -22.49
C GLY A 64 -8.01 -9.26 -21.64
N ASP A 65 -7.87 -9.33 -20.31
CA ASP A 65 -9.01 -9.37 -19.39
C ASP A 65 -9.77 -8.04 -19.38
N ALA A 66 -11.04 -8.03 -18.97
CA ALA A 66 -11.79 -6.80 -18.75
C ALA A 66 -11.10 -5.91 -17.69
N ASP A 67 -10.96 -4.62 -17.99
CA ASP A 67 -10.19 -3.68 -17.18
C ASP A 67 -10.93 -2.36 -16.92
N PRO A 68 -12.01 -2.38 -16.15
CA PRO A 68 -12.73 -1.15 -15.79
C PRO A 68 -11.93 -0.20 -14.89
N SER A 69 -10.80 -0.63 -14.33
CA SER A 69 -10.05 0.13 -13.32
C SER A 69 -9.51 1.47 -13.79
N ILE A 70 -9.18 1.58 -15.08
CA ILE A 70 -8.66 2.81 -15.71
C ILE A 70 -9.71 3.55 -16.55
N HIS A 71 -10.96 3.08 -16.56
CA HIS A 71 -12.03 3.77 -17.27
C HIS A 71 -12.35 5.12 -16.60
N PRO A 72 -12.66 6.19 -17.37
CA PRO A 72 -12.99 7.51 -16.81
C PRO A 72 -14.10 7.49 -15.76
N SER A 73 -15.13 6.65 -15.93
CA SER A 73 -16.26 6.55 -15.01
C SER A 73 -15.89 5.92 -13.65
N THR A 74 -14.81 5.13 -13.56
CA THR A 74 -14.38 4.52 -12.30
C THR A 74 -13.94 5.58 -11.30
N PRO A 75 -14.56 5.64 -10.10
CA PRO A 75 -14.28 6.71 -9.15
C PRO A 75 -12.94 6.51 -8.44
N LEU A 76 -12.32 7.64 -8.09
CA LEU A 76 -11.14 7.75 -7.22
C LEU A 76 -11.53 8.58 -6.00
N LEU A 77 -11.43 8.00 -4.81
CA LEU A 77 -11.80 8.64 -3.56
C LEU A 77 -10.57 8.93 -2.70
N LEU A 78 -10.52 10.12 -2.11
CA LEU A 78 -9.57 10.47 -1.05
C LEU A 78 -10.37 10.89 0.18
N MET A 79 -10.26 10.14 1.29
CA MET A 79 -11.06 10.40 2.48
C MET A 79 -10.20 10.65 3.71
N THR A 80 -10.72 11.54 4.56
CA THR A 80 -10.16 11.88 5.87
C THR A 80 -10.98 11.23 6.98
N GLY A 81 -10.47 11.26 8.21
CA GLY A 81 -11.15 10.65 9.36
C GLY A 81 -11.36 11.64 10.51
N PRO A 82 -12.14 11.26 11.54
CA PRO A 82 -12.52 12.17 12.64
C PRO A 82 -11.35 12.64 13.50
N PHE A 83 -10.22 11.92 13.52
CA PHE A 83 -9.07 12.30 14.34
C PHE A 83 -8.17 13.34 13.71
N GLN A 84 -8.30 13.59 12.41
CA GLN A 84 -7.50 14.58 11.72
C GLN A 84 -7.91 16.00 12.10
N GLY A 85 -6.95 16.88 12.15
CA GLY A 85 -7.14 18.24 12.70
C GLY A 85 -7.18 18.27 14.23
N SER A 86 -7.14 17.11 14.92
CA SER A 86 -7.16 17.02 16.38
C SER A 86 -5.75 16.82 16.97
N LYS A 87 -5.65 16.68 18.30
CA LYS A 87 -4.42 16.36 19.03
C LYS A 87 -4.17 14.86 19.21
N VAL A 88 -5.03 13.99 18.66
CA VAL A 88 -4.83 12.53 18.71
C VAL A 88 -3.54 12.17 17.95
N GLY A 89 -2.65 11.46 18.63
CA GLY A 89 -1.32 11.15 18.08
C GLY A 89 -1.38 10.21 16.88
N SER A 90 -0.57 10.50 15.84
CA SER A 90 -0.38 9.66 14.64
C SER A 90 -1.64 9.48 13.79
N SER A 91 -2.43 10.54 13.60
CA SER A 91 -3.71 10.55 12.87
C SER A 91 -3.72 11.46 11.62
N GLY A 92 -2.57 11.95 11.14
CA GLY A 92 -2.50 12.91 10.02
C GLY A 92 -2.64 12.29 8.62
N ARG A 93 -2.83 10.98 8.48
CA ARG A 93 -2.89 10.26 7.20
C ARG A 93 -4.19 10.56 6.41
N ALA A 94 -4.26 10.10 5.15
CA ALA A 94 -5.50 9.98 4.39
C ALA A 94 -5.59 8.60 3.75
N VAL A 95 -6.79 8.20 3.32
CA VAL A 95 -7.01 6.98 2.53
C VAL A 95 -7.34 7.34 1.10
N VAL A 96 -6.73 6.62 0.16
CA VAL A 96 -7.11 6.58 -1.25
C VAL A 96 -7.85 5.28 -1.50
N CYS A 97 -9.04 5.35 -2.09
CA CYS A 97 -9.89 4.19 -2.34
C CYS A 97 -10.42 4.24 -3.78
N THR A 98 -10.35 3.10 -4.48
CA THR A 98 -10.80 2.99 -5.88
C THR A 98 -10.89 1.51 -6.28
N ARG A 99 -11.20 1.24 -7.54
CA ARG A 99 -10.88 -0.03 -8.22
C ARG A 99 -9.39 -0.03 -8.55
N SER A 100 -8.67 -1.04 -8.09
CA SER A 100 -7.22 -1.13 -8.26
C SER A 100 -6.82 -1.32 -9.72
N PRO A 101 -5.98 -0.47 -10.30
CA PRO A 101 -5.39 -0.73 -11.62
C PRO A 101 -4.56 -2.01 -11.70
N LEU A 102 -3.97 -2.45 -10.59
CA LEU A 102 -3.15 -3.66 -10.56
C LEU A 102 -4.00 -4.94 -10.45
N THR A 103 -5.10 -4.92 -9.69
CA THR A 103 -5.83 -6.15 -9.35
C THR A 103 -7.29 -6.15 -9.83
N ASN A 104 -7.79 -5.03 -10.29
CA ASN A 104 -9.17 -4.80 -10.74
C ASN A 104 -10.26 -4.96 -9.66
N ILE A 105 -9.87 -5.13 -8.39
CA ILE A 105 -10.77 -5.24 -7.24
C ILE A 105 -10.67 -4.01 -6.34
N PHE A 106 -11.45 -3.97 -5.28
CA PHE A 106 -11.39 -2.96 -4.24
C PHE A 106 -9.97 -2.76 -3.73
N ILE A 107 -9.51 -1.52 -3.66
CA ILE A 107 -8.26 -1.13 -3.00
C ILE A 107 -8.50 0.05 -2.07
N ASP A 108 -7.93 -0.02 -0.88
CA ASP A 108 -7.70 1.12 0.00
C ASP A 108 -6.21 1.18 0.35
N THR A 109 -5.60 2.33 0.18
CA THR A 109 -4.19 2.57 0.48
C THR A 109 -4.03 3.90 1.22
N TYR A 110 -3.00 4.03 2.07
CA TYR A 110 -2.89 5.13 3.02
C TYR A 110 -1.64 5.94 2.76
N ILE A 111 -1.79 7.25 2.75
CA ILE A 111 -0.68 8.18 2.64
C ILE A 111 -0.31 8.73 4.01
N GLY A 112 0.98 8.85 4.28
CA GLY A 112 1.52 9.67 5.37
C GLY A 112 1.58 11.13 4.94
N GLY A 113 2.39 11.93 5.64
CA GLY A 113 2.45 13.37 5.41
C GLY A 113 1.30 14.10 6.09
N ASP A 114 1.15 15.36 5.74
CA ASP A 114 0.16 16.25 6.35
C ASP A 114 -1.03 16.51 5.43
N PHE A 115 -1.00 16.03 4.18
CA PHE A 115 -2.03 16.24 3.17
C PHE A 115 -3.46 15.93 3.68
N GLY A 116 -3.65 14.77 4.35
CA GLY A 116 -4.97 14.44 4.89
C GLY A 116 -5.39 15.33 6.04
N HIS A 117 -4.43 15.79 6.84
CA HIS A 117 -4.67 16.75 7.92
C HIS A 117 -5.15 18.10 7.36
N ASP A 118 -4.45 18.60 6.35
CA ASP A 118 -4.74 19.90 5.78
C ASP A 118 -6.01 19.88 4.91
N LEU A 119 -6.28 18.77 4.18
CA LEU A 119 -7.57 18.57 3.50
C LEU A 119 -8.76 18.64 4.49
N ARG A 120 -8.58 18.06 5.68
CA ARG A 120 -9.59 18.10 6.75
C ARG A 120 -9.80 19.52 7.26
N LEU A 121 -8.71 20.26 7.51
CA LEU A 121 -8.77 21.63 7.99
C LEU A 121 -9.30 22.59 6.93
N ALA A 122 -9.05 22.33 5.65
CA ALA A 122 -9.67 23.03 4.53
C ALA A 122 -11.21 22.86 4.48
N GLY A 123 -11.78 21.97 5.30
CA GLY A 123 -13.23 21.85 5.45
C GLY A 123 -13.88 20.71 4.68
N TRP A 124 -13.10 19.67 4.31
CA TRP A 124 -13.57 18.53 3.52
C TRP A 124 -13.42 17.20 4.27
N ASP A 125 -14.46 16.37 4.29
CA ASP A 125 -14.38 14.96 4.71
C ASP A 125 -13.67 14.11 3.66
N GLY A 126 -13.61 14.57 2.43
CA GLY A 126 -12.87 13.95 1.35
C GLY A 126 -13.23 14.46 -0.03
N LEU A 127 -12.71 13.76 -1.04
CA LEU A 127 -12.89 14.01 -2.46
C LEU A 127 -13.46 12.76 -3.13
N PHE A 128 -14.41 12.94 -4.05
CA PHE A 128 -14.94 11.91 -4.95
C PHE A 128 -14.69 12.36 -6.39
N ILE A 129 -13.72 11.72 -7.07
CA ILE A 129 -13.21 12.18 -8.37
C ILE A 129 -13.57 11.15 -9.42
N HIS A 130 -14.25 11.58 -10.49
CA HIS A 130 -14.61 10.75 -11.63
C HIS A 130 -14.49 11.52 -12.94
N GLY A 131 -14.69 10.82 -14.06
CA GLY A 131 -14.45 11.41 -15.37
C GLY A 131 -12.96 11.53 -15.71
N ARG A 132 -12.67 12.11 -16.88
CA ARG A 132 -11.33 12.39 -17.39
C ARG A 132 -11.30 13.77 -18.02
N SER A 133 -10.31 14.55 -17.71
CA SER A 133 -10.04 15.83 -18.40
C SER A 133 -9.43 15.59 -19.79
N ASP A 134 -9.74 16.45 -20.75
CA ASP A 134 -9.17 16.40 -22.10
C ASP A 134 -7.65 16.69 -22.09
N SER A 135 -7.21 17.58 -21.21
CA SER A 135 -5.80 17.92 -20.97
C SER A 135 -5.39 17.55 -19.55
N MET A 136 -4.09 17.57 -19.27
CA MET A 136 -3.57 17.34 -17.92
C MET A 136 -3.93 18.51 -17.00
N VAL A 137 -4.51 18.20 -15.84
CA VAL A 137 -4.95 19.19 -14.85
C VAL A 137 -4.41 18.88 -13.46
N ARG A 138 -4.42 19.89 -12.58
CA ARG A 138 -4.29 19.73 -11.14
C ARG A 138 -5.53 20.29 -10.43
N LEU A 139 -5.93 19.64 -9.33
CA LEU A 139 -6.98 20.15 -8.45
C LEU A 139 -6.32 20.99 -7.35
N GLU A 140 -6.71 22.25 -7.23
CA GLU A 140 -6.23 23.18 -6.21
C GLU A 140 -7.33 23.45 -5.20
N ILE A 141 -6.98 23.33 -3.92
CA ILE A 141 -7.89 23.48 -2.79
C ILE A 141 -7.28 24.49 -1.83
N GLU A 142 -7.90 25.65 -1.70
CA GLU A 142 -7.56 26.69 -0.72
C GLU A 142 -8.76 26.86 0.22
N ASP A 143 -8.75 26.17 1.36
CA ASP A 143 -9.91 26.03 2.24
C ASP A 143 -11.16 25.56 1.45
N MET A 144 -12.21 26.42 1.36
CA MET A 144 -13.44 26.11 0.63
C MET A 144 -13.41 26.54 -0.84
N GLU A 145 -12.37 27.27 -1.26
CA GLU A 145 -12.17 27.62 -2.66
C GLU A 145 -11.48 26.47 -3.39
N VAL A 146 -12.08 26.04 -4.49
CA VAL A 146 -11.60 24.89 -5.25
C VAL A 146 -11.58 25.22 -6.74
N SER A 147 -10.54 24.81 -7.43
CA SER A 147 -10.39 25.05 -8.88
C SER A 147 -9.61 23.93 -9.57
N LEU A 148 -9.87 23.76 -10.87
CA LEU A 148 -9.03 22.95 -11.76
C LEU A 148 -8.08 23.89 -12.50
N GLN A 149 -6.79 23.60 -12.41
CA GLN A 149 -5.72 24.37 -13.05
C GLN A 149 -5.08 23.54 -14.16
N ASP A 150 -4.65 24.19 -15.25
CA ASP A 150 -3.84 23.55 -16.27
C ASP A 150 -2.53 23.02 -15.69
N ALA A 151 -2.16 21.80 -16.06
CA ALA A 151 -0.95 21.14 -15.64
C ALA A 151 -0.16 20.50 -16.80
N GLU A 152 -0.42 20.90 -18.07
CA GLU A 152 0.29 20.36 -19.22
C GLU A 152 1.79 20.62 -19.16
N SER A 153 2.21 21.76 -18.64
CA SER A 153 3.63 22.07 -18.42
C SER A 153 4.32 21.18 -17.38
N MET A 154 3.53 20.42 -16.60
CA MET A 154 4.04 19.48 -15.59
C MET A 154 4.13 18.05 -16.10
N ARG A 155 3.75 17.79 -17.35
CA ARG A 155 3.84 16.47 -17.96
C ARG A 155 5.28 15.96 -17.96
N GLY A 156 5.48 14.71 -17.56
CA GLY A 156 6.80 14.10 -17.39
C GLY A 156 7.57 14.52 -16.12
N MET A 157 7.09 15.50 -15.36
CA MET A 157 7.73 15.85 -14.09
C MET A 157 7.66 14.70 -13.09
N THR A 158 8.76 14.46 -12.38
CA THR A 158 8.78 13.57 -11.22
C THR A 158 7.94 14.17 -10.09
N THR A 159 7.57 13.34 -9.11
CA THR A 159 6.83 13.82 -7.93
C THR A 159 7.60 14.91 -7.18
N TRP A 160 8.93 14.83 -7.12
CA TRP A 160 9.79 15.84 -6.50
C TRP A 160 9.79 17.18 -7.25
N GLN A 161 9.72 17.12 -8.58
CA GLN A 161 9.60 18.33 -9.41
C GLN A 161 8.23 18.98 -9.25
N CYS A 162 7.15 18.18 -9.20
CA CYS A 162 5.79 18.67 -8.95
C CYS A 162 5.69 19.40 -7.61
N GLU A 163 6.21 18.82 -6.55
CA GLU A 163 6.16 19.43 -5.21
C GLU A 163 6.94 20.74 -5.13
N LYS A 164 8.02 20.88 -5.92
CA LYS A 164 8.74 22.16 -6.02
C LYS A 164 8.01 23.21 -6.85
N ALA A 165 7.27 22.78 -7.87
CA ALA A 165 6.60 23.67 -8.81
C ALA A 165 5.28 24.25 -8.29
N ILE A 166 4.63 23.57 -7.33
CA ILE A 166 3.34 23.97 -6.77
C ILE A 166 3.57 24.64 -5.41
N ASP A 167 3.14 25.88 -5.28
CA ASP A 167 3.16 26.60 -4.00
C ASP A 167 1.87 26.31 -3.22
N ALA A 168 1.94 25.38 -2.27
CA ALA A 168 0.86 24.96 -1.39
C ALA A 168 1.43 24.36 -0.11
N ASP A 169 0.60 24.19 0.93
CA ASP A 169 1.02 23.53 2.18
C ASP A 169 1.40 22.08 1.91
N ASP A 170 0.57 21.36 1.13
CA ASP A 170 0.81 20.00 0.73
C ASP A 170 0.44 19.75 -0.74
N VAL A 171 1.24 18.88 -1.38
CA VAL A 171 1.05 18.44 -2.76
C VAL A 171 1.03 16.92 -2.81
N PHE A 172 0.00 16.35 -3.43
CA PHE A 172 -0.15 14.93 -3.69
C PHE A 172 -0.18 14.70 -5.20
N SER A 173 0.89 14.13 -5.77
CA SER A 173 1.11 14.09 -7.22
C SER A 173 1.56 12.74 -7.71
N ILE A 174 1.34 12.48 -9.01
CA ILE A 174 1.91 11.34 -9.72
C ILE A 174 3.20 11.71 -10.43
N GLY A 175 4.10 10.74 -10.52
CA GLY A 175 5.26 10.80 -11.38
C GLY A 175 4.96 10.29 -12.80
N PRO A 176 5.99 10.18 -13.67
CA PRO A 176 5.84 9.69 -15.05
C PRO A 176 5.21 8.29 -15.14
N ALA A 177 5.45 7.41 -14.15
CA ALA A 177 4.85 6.08 -14.12
C ALA A 177 3.31 6.13 -14.04
N GLY A 178 2.74 7.08 -13.28
CA GLY A 178 1.29 7.27 -13.22
C GLY A 178 0.72 7.78 -14.55
N GLU A 179 1.40 8.74 -15.19
CA GLU A 179 1.03 9.26 -16.51
C GLU A 179 1.04 8.16 -17.58
N SER A 180 2.01 7.24 -17.50
CA SER A 180 2.17 6.09 -18.40
C SER A 180 1.27 4.90 -18.04
N LEU A 181 0.36 5.04 -17.08
CA LEU A 181 -0.58 4.00 -16.61
C LEU A 181 0.12 2.71 -16.12
N VAL A 182 1.32 2.82 -15.58
CA VAL A 182 2.03 1.70 -14.95
C VAL A 182 1.20 1.16 -13.79
N ARG A 183 0.86 -0.14 -13.81
CA ARG A 183 -0.11 -0.75 -12.88
C ARG A 183 0.35 -0.82 -11.42
N ILE A 184 1.63 -0.55 -11.17
CA ILE A 184 2.21 -0.42 -9.83
C ILE A 184 2.50 1.03 -9.46
N ALA A 185 2.00 2.01 -10.22
CA ALA A 185 2.22 3.42 -9.95
C ALA A 185 1.51 3.89 -8.68
N SER A 186 2.14 4.80 -7.97
CA SER A 186 1.67 5.37 -6.70
C SER A 186 1.75 6.89 -6.72
N PRO A 187 0.73 7.62 -6.28
CA PRO A 187 0.88 9.04 -6.02
C PRO A 187 1.67 9.27 -4.72
N ILE A 188 2.42 10.35 -4.67
CA ILE A 188 3.37 10.70 -3.60
C ILE A 188 3.04 12.08 -3.04
N THR A 189 3.17 12.25 -1.73
CA THR A 189 3.21 13.54 -1.05
C THR A 189 4.44 13.65 -0.17
N ALA A 190 4.83 14.87 0.19
CA ALA A 190 6.00 15.16 1.00
C ALA A 190 7.28 14.46 0.48
N GLY A 191 7.38 14.28 -0.86
CA GLY A 191 8.49 13.69 -1.60
C GLY A 191 8.77 12.21 -1.32
N ARG A 192 8.03 11.55 -0.41
CA ARG A 192 8.35 10.22 0.08
C ARG A 192 7.18 9.46 0.72
N ARG A 193 5.98 10.03 0.76
CA ARG A 193 4.78 9.39 1.34
C ARG A 193 3.88 8.88 0.24
N ALA A 194 3.96 7.60 0.00
CA ALA A 194 3.22 6.94 -1.07
C ALA A 194 1.85 6.43 -0.60
N ALA A 195 0.83 6.58 -1.45
CA ALA A 195 -0.33 5.69 -1.46
C ALA A 195 0.05 4.41 -2.21
N GLY A 196 0.95 3.60 -1.61
CA GLY A 196 1.85 2.70 -2.30
C GLY A 196 1.18 1.58 -3.08
N ARG A 197 0.18 0.90 -2.50
CA ARG A 197 -0.31 -0.37 -3.03
C ARG A 197 -1.47 -0.22 -4.01
N GLY A 198 -1.54 -1.13 -4.99
CA GLY A 198 -2.70 -1.31 -5.88
C GLY A 198 -2.75 -0.42 -7.11
N GLY A 199 -1.70 0.34 -7.41
CA GLY A 199 -1.59 1.08 -8.68
C GLY A 199 -2.40 2.37 -8.75
N THR A 200 -2.74 2.99 -7.62
CA THR A 200 -3.59 4.19 -7.58
C THR A 200 -3.02 5.39 -8.35
N GLY A 201 -1.70 5.43 -8.61
CA GLY A 201 -1.09 6.42 -9.51
C GLY A 201 -1.60 6.32 -10.95
N ALA A 202 -1.84 5.10 -11.44
CA ALA A 202 -2.46 4.91 -12.75
C ALA A 202 -3.92 5.39 -12.78
N SER A 203 -4.64 5.35 -11.65
CA SER A 203 -6.00 5.92 -11.56
C SER A 203 -5.99 7.46 -11.74
N PHE A 204 -4.95 8.14 -11.22
CA PHE A 204 -4.74 9.58 -11.49
C PHE A 204 -4.43 9.81 -12.99
N GLY A 205 -3.47 9.05 -13.55
CA GLY A 205 -3.08 9.15 -14.95
C GLY A 205 -4.25 8.89 -15.91
N ALA A 206 -5.08 7.87 -15.64
CA ALA A 206 -6.27 7.57 -16.42
C ALA A 206 -7.29 8.73 -16.45
N LYS A 207 -7.21 9.65 -15.51
CA LYS A 207 -8.08 10.83 -15.41
C LYS A 207 -7.42 12.13 -15.91
N ASN A 208 -6.17 12.07 -16.40
CA ASN A 208 -5.32 13.23 -16.68
C ASN A 208 -5.15 14.16 -15.45
N LEU A 209 -5.18 13.61 -14.24
CA LEU A 209 -5.00 14.34 -12.99
C LEU A 209 -3.54 14.23 -12.53
N LYS A 210 -2.76 15.30 -12.66
CA LYS A 210 -1.34 15.34 -12.30
C LYS A 210 -1.12 15.43 -10.80
N ALA A 211 -1.89 16.30 -10.14
CA ALA A 211 -1.71 16.58 -8.72
C ALA A 211 -3.00 17.08 -8.07
N ILE A 212 -3.04 16.97 -6.75
CA ILE A 212 -3.98 17.65 -5.87
C ILE A 212 -3.14 18.45 -4.89
N SER A 213 -3.38 19.74 -4.77
CA SER A 213 -2.72 20.63 -3.81
C SER A 213 -3.70 21.17 -2.79
N VAL A 214 -3.26 21.32 -1.56
CA VAL A 214 -4.10 21.79 -0.45
C VAL A 214 -3.35 22.87 0.33
N THR A 215 -4.04 23.99 0.59
CA THR A 215 -3.67 25.01 1.56
C THR A 215 -4.83 25.21 2.53
N SER A 216 -4.54 25.23 3.84
CA SER A 216 -5.60 25.28 4.86
C SER A 216 -5.30 26.29 5.97
N THR A 217 -6.33 27.05 6.36
CA THR A 217 -6.29 27.99 7.49
C THR A 217 -7.29 27.61 8.61
N GLY A 218 -8.12 26.60 8.37
CA GLY A 218 -9.20 26.20 9.26
C GLY A 218 -8.74 25.51 10.54
N THR A 219 -9.69 25.29 11.43
CA THR A 219 -9.48 24.59 12.71
C THR A 219 -10.55 23.53 12.92
N SER A 220 -10.20 22.46 13.62
CA SER A 220 -11.13 21.39 13.96
C SER A 220 -12.13 21.82 15.05
N ARG A 221 -13.31 21.19 15.01
CA ARG A 221 -14.35 21.32 16.02
C ARG A 221 -14.59 19.98 16.71
N VAL A 222 -14.71 19.97 18.04
CA VAL A 222 -14.92 18.78 18.85
C VAL A 222 -16.13 18.96 19.76
N ALA A 223 -16.78 17.85 20.15
CA ALA A 223 -18.01 17.87 20.93
C ALA A 223 -17.75 18.07 22.44
N ASP A 224 -16.73 17.40 22.99
CA ASP A 224 -16.36 17.45 24.41
C ASP A 224 -14.85 17.51 24.58
N ASP A 225 -14.33 18.71 24.81
CA ASP A 225 -12.90 18.96 25.02
C ASP A 225 -12.34 18.20 26.22
N THR A 226 -13.12 18.04 27.29
CA THR A 226 -12.65 17.39 28.53
C THR A 226 -12.44 15.89 28.29
N GLN A 227 -13.42 15.21 27.71
CA GLN A 227 -13.34 13.79 27.37
C GLN A 227 -12.23 13.52 26.37
N TYR A 228 -12.19 14.29 25.29
CA TYR A 228 -11.22 14.18 24.21
C TYR A 228 -9.78 14.42 24.68
N LEU A 229 -9.49 15.52 25.40
CA LEU A 229 -8.14 15.81 25.89
C LEU A 229 -7.68 14.83 26.96
N GLY A 230 -8.60 14.30 27.78
CA GLY A 230 -8.35 13.23 28.72
C GLY A 230 -7.87 11.94 28.00
N ALA A 231 -8.56 11.58 26.90
CA ALA A 231 -8.16 10.44 26.08
C ALA A 231 -6.80 10.65 25.39
N VAL A 232 -6.55 11.84 24.83
CA VAL A 232 -5.25 12.19 24.21
C VAL A 232 -4.10 12.09 25.21
N LYS A 233 -4.28 12.60 26.44
CA LYS A 233 -3.27 12.49 27.50
C LYS A 233 -2.97 11.02 27.82
N LYS A 234 -4.01 10.19 27.97
CA LYS A 234 -3.89 8.75 28.26
C LYS A 234 -3.22 8.00 27.09
N GLN A 235 -3.58 8.33 25.84
CA GLN A 235 -2.93 7.77 24.65
C GLN A 235 -1.42 8.02 24.66
N ARG A 236 -1.01 9.28 24.85
CA ARG A 236 0.43 9.64 24.89
C ARG A 236 1.18 8.90 25.98
N GLN A 237 0.57 8.77 27.17
CA GLN A 237 1.15 8.00 28.26
C GLN A 237 1.32 6.52 27.86
N LYS A 238 0.27 5.88 27.32
CA LYS A 238 0.31 4.47 26.90
C LYS A 238 1.30 4.22 25.77
N MET A 239 1.41 5.13 24.83
CA MET A 239 2.44 5.05 23.77
C MET A 239 3.87 5.15 24.35
N GLY A 240 4.11 6.01 25.33
CA GLY A 240 5.40 6.11 26.01
C GLY A 240 5.76 4.88 26.84
N GLU A 241 4.77 4.20 27.43
CA GLU A 241 4.94 2.96 28.19
C GLU A 241 5.12 1.71 27.29
N ASN A 242 4.74 1.80 26.01
CA ASN A 242 4.73 0.66 25.10
C ASN A 242 6.14 0.37 24.54
N ARG A 243 6.69 -0.79 24.91
CA ARG A 243 8.04 -1.20 24.48
C ARG A 243 8.21 -1.40 22.97
N ARG A 244 7.12 -1.61 22.21
CA ARG A 244 7.18 -1.78 20.75
C ARG A 244 7.37 -0.45 20.03
N VAL A 245 6.68 0.62 20.47
CA VAL A 245 6.78 1.96 19.91
C VAL A 245 7.73 2.88 20.70
N GLY A 246 8.38 2.35 21.72
CA GLY A 246 9.39 3.02 22.52
C GLY A 246 10.74 3.13 21.82
N ASP A 247 11.82 3.25 22.62
CA ASP A 247 13.17 3.60 22.14
C ASP A 247 13.65 2.86 20.88
N PRO A 248 13.61 1.51 20.76
CA PRO A 248 14.12 0.86 19.56
C PRO A 248 13.33 1.20 18.29
N PHE A 249 12.02 1.40 18.41
CA PHE A 249 11.18 1.76 17.29
C PHE A 249 11.34 3.24 16.89
N TYR A 250 11.45 4.12 17.87
CA TYR A 250 11.80 5.52 17.68
C TYR A 250 13.13 5.65 16.90
N ARG A 251 14.17 4.91 17.35
CA ARG A 251 15.51 5.01 16.75
C ARG A 251 15.61 4.39 15.35
N PHE A 252 15.02 3.23 15.15
CA PHE A 252 15.24 2.40 13.96
C PHE A 252 13.98 2.16 13.12
N GLY A 253 12.80 2.52 13.60
CA GLY A 253 11.54 2.31 12.90
C GLY A 253 11.30 0.85 12.54
N THR A 254 10.64 0.64 11.41
CA THR A 254 10.43 -0.68 10.82
C THR A 254 11.70 -1.28 10.26
N SER A 255 12.71 -0.47 9.95
CA SER A 255 13.96 -0.89 9.30
C SER A 255 14.83 -1.85 10.12
N ARG A 256 14.50 -2.08 11.40
CA ARG A 256 15.07 -3.20 12.19
C ARG A 256 14.49 -4.57 11.79
N GLY A 257 13.48 -4.57 10.93
CA GLY A 257 12.77 -5.76 10.49
C GLY A 257 13.63 -6.88 9.89
N PRO A 258 14.63 -6.60 9.04
CA PRO A 258 15.40 -7.63 8.35
C PRO A 258 16.00 -8.69 9.29
N ILE A 259 16.63 -8.29 10.40
CA ILE A 259 17.24 -9.20 11.37
C ILE A 259 16.18 -10.15 11.95
N TYR A 260 15.08 -9.58 12.47
CA TYR A 260 14.01 -10.35 13.08
C TYR A 260 13.26 -11.24 12.08
N ALA A 261 12.94 -10.70 10.91
CA ALA A 261 12.17 -11.42 9.90
C ALA A 261 12.96 -12.62 9.34
N ALA A 262 14.28 -12.47 9.13
CA ALA A 262 15.15 -13.56 8.70
C ALA A 262 15.22 -14.68 9.76
N GLN A 263 15.38 -14.34 11.03
CA GLN A 263 15.42 -15.31 12.14
C GLN A 263 14.11 -16.12 12.25
N MET A 264 13.00 -15.52 11.86
CA MET A 264 11.66 -16.13 11.94
C MET A 264 11.20 -16.76 10.61
N ALA A 265 12.10 -16.91 9.64
CA ALA A 265 11.80 -17.39 8.27
C ALA A 265 10.62 -16.64 7.61
N ARG A 266 10.67 -15.30 7.64
CA ARG A 266 9.61 -14.41 7.11
C ARG A 266 10.12 -13.37 6.12
N MET A 267 11.45 -13.20 5.99
CA MET A 267 12.05 -12.20 5.10
C MET A 267 12.21 -12.78 3.69
N PRO A 268 11.45 -12.32 2.68
CA PRO A 268 11.61 -12.82 1.33
C PRO A 268 13.03 -12.64 0.83
N THR A 269 13.55 -13.69 0.20
CA THR A 269 14.90 -13.75 -0.33
C THR A 269 14.88 -14.38 -1.71
N ILE A 270 15.50 -13.72 -2.70
CA ILE A 270 15.60 -14.22 -4.09
C ILE A 270 14.21 -14.67 -4.59
N ASN A 271 13.34 -13.71 -4.85
CA ASN A 271 11.96 -13.94 -5.29
C ASN A 271 11.21 -15.00 -4.45
N TYR A 272 11.27 -14.90 -3.12
CA TYR A 272 10.61 -15.84 -2.19
C TYR A 272 11.09 -17.31 -2.30
N THR A 273 12.27 -17.58 -2.86
CA THR A 273 12.82 -18.97 -2.85
C THR A 273 13.32 -19.38 -1.46
N SER A 274 13.62 -18.41 -0.59
CA SER A 274 13.95 -18.58 0.82
C SER A 274 13.33 -17.44 1.63
N ALA A 275 13.37 -17.54 2.96
CA ALA A 275 12.82 -16.55 3.88
C ALA A 275 13.76 -16.20 5.05
N THR A 276 15.04 -16.57 4.97
CA THR A 276 16.05 -16.44 6.02
C THR A 276 17.26 -15.58 5.64
N GLY A 277 17.26 -15.05 4.42
CA GLY A 277 18.45 -14.41 3.81
C GLY A 277 19.43 -15.41 3.20
N ALA A 278 19.16 -16.71 3.24
CA ALA A 278 20.00 -17.72 2.60
C ALA A 278 19.68 -17.80 1.09
N ILE A 279 20.72 -17.88 0.27
CA ILE A 279 20.63 -18.07 -1.18
C ILE A 279 21.05 -19.49 -1.52
N PHE A 280 20.24 -20.18 -2.30
CA PHE A 280 20.46 -21.54 -2.72
C PHE A 280 20.65 -21.64 -4.23
N GLN A 281 21.56 -22.55 -4.66
CA GLN A 281 21.73 -22.96 -6.05
C GLN A 281 21.81 -24.49 -6.07
N ASN A 282 21.03 -25.13 -6.94
CA ASN A 282 20.96 -26.59 -7.04
C ASN A 282 20.73 -27.30 -5.68
N GLY A 283 19.91 -26.71 -4.81
CA GLY A 283 19.61 -27.23 -3.48
C GLY A 283 20.72 -27.01 -2.42
N GLN A 284 21.83 -26.40 -2.78
CA GLN A 284 22.93 -26.09 -1.86
C GLN A 284 22.94 -24.61 -1.49
N LYS A 285 23.13 -24.31 -0.21
CA LYS A 285 23.31 -22.94 0.26
C LYS A 285 24.67 -22.40 -0.22
N VAL A 286 24.62 -21.34 -1.03
CA VAL A 286 25.84 -20.72 -1.62
C VAL A 286 26.20 -19.38 -0.97
N LYS A 287 25.23 -18.66 -0.38
CA LYS A 287 25.47 -17.35 0.27
C LYS A 287 24.47 -17.15 1.42
N GLN A 288 24.88 -16.40 2.42
CA GLN A 288 24.01 -15.80 3.42
C GLN A 288 24.08 -14.28 3.29
N LEU A 289 22.93 -13.63 3.09
CA LEU A 289 22.86 -12.18 3.08
C LEU A 289 23.17 -11.60 4.47
N ASP A 290 23.84 -10.46 4.49
CA ASP A 290 24.12 -9.73 5.72
C ASP A 290 22.89 -8.93 6.19
N THR A 291 22.05 -9.55 6.99
CA THR A 291 20.82 -8.92 7.51
C THR A 291 21.10 -7.74 8.43
N VAL A 292 22.33 -7.66 9.00
CA VAL A 292 22.74 -6.52 9.83
C VAL A 292 23.02 -5.31 8.94
N LYS A 293 23.77 -5.47 7.84
CA LYS A 293 23.99 -4.38 6.87
C LYS A 293 22.70 -3.92 6.18
N LEU A 294 21.72 -4.82 6.05
CA LEU A 294 20.40 -4.48 5.50
C LEU A 294 19.50 -3.79 6.54
N SER A 295 19.91 -3.64 7.80
CA SER A 295 19.09 -3.12 8.89
C SER A 295 19.16 -1.60 9.05
N GLY A 296 18.17 -1.06 9.77
CA GLY A 296 18.14 0.34 10.20
C GLY A 296 19.23 0.69 11.21
N GLU A 297 19.72 -0.28 11.98
CA GLU A 297 20.84 -0.14 12.89
C GLU A 297 22.11 0.21 12.11
N TYR A 298 22.41 -0.52 11.06
CA TYR A 298 23.56 -0.23 10.18
C TYR A 298 23.40 1.12 9.46
N TRP A 299 22.21 1.37 8.91
CA TRP A 299 21.91 2.66 8.24
C TRP A 299 22.16 3.84 9.19
N HIS A 300 21.71 3.74 10.45
CA HIS A 300 21.90 4.78 11.46
C HIS A 300 23.38 5.00 11.80
N GLN A 301 24.19 3.94 11.82
CA GLN A 301 25.64 4.04 12.02
C GLN A 301 26.33 4.71 10.83
N ALA A 302 25.89 4.42 9.61
CA ALA A 302 26.42 5.02 8.38
C ALA A 302 25.98 6.46 8.15
N MET A 303 24.83 6.86 8.76
CA MET A 303 24.22 8.20 8.64
C MET A 303 24.05 8.87 10.01
N PRO A 304 25.18 9.17 10.73
CA PRO A 304 25.11 9.63 12.13
C PRO A 304 24.42 10.98 12.33
N GLU A 305 24.33 11.80 11.29
CA GLU A 305 23.65 13.10 11.32
C GLU A 305 22.15 13.01 11.03
N ALA A 306 21.63 11.80 10.78
CA ALA A 306 20.21 11.60 10.55
C ALA A 306 19.38 11.92 11.80
N LYS A 307 18.23 12.56 11.58
CA LYS A 307 17.30 12.93 12.65
C LYS A 307 15.98 12.18 12.49
N GLN A 308 15.45 11.72 13.61
CA GLN A 308 14.10 11.17 13.68
C GLN A 308 13.05 12.26 13.41
N SER A 309 11.99 11.87 12.76
CA SER A 309 10.84 12.74 12.47
C SER A 309 9.53 11.96 12.52
N GLY A 310 8.43 12.69 12.71
CA GLY A 310 7.10 12.13 12.54
C GLY A 310 6.73 12.04 11.06
N CYS A 311 5.98 10.99 10.71
CA CYS A 311 5.47 10.84 9.34
C CYS A 311 4.24 11.73 9.04
N CYS A 312 3.60 12.32 10.06
CA CYS A 312 2.43 13.19 9.95
C CYS A 312 2.24 13.99 11.23
N ARG A 313 1.37 15.00 11.23
CA ARG A 313 1.01 15.81 12.42
C ARG A 313 -0.26 15.27 13.13
N PRO A 314 -0.28 15.18 14.47
CA PRO A 314 0.88 15.04 15.36
C PRO A 314 1.38 13.59 15.39
N CYS A 315 2.70 13.35 15.41
CA CYS A 315 3.24 12.01 15.52
C CYS A 315 4.22 11.87 16.69
N PRO A 316 3.79 11.35 17.85
CA PRO A 316 4.67 11.14 18.99
C PRO A 316 5.61 9.94 18.86
N ILE A 317 5.40 9.04 17.89
CA ILE A 317 6.24 7.86 17.64
C ILE A 317 7.54 8.25 16.96
N ALA A 318 7.50 9.17 15.99
CA ALA A 318 8.65 9.66 15.23
C ALA A 318 9.60 8.54 14.76
N CYS A 319 9.04 7.49 14.15
CA CYS A 319 9.77 6.29 13.74
C CYS A 319 10.54 6.43 12.42
N GLU A 320 10.48 7.58 11.78
CA GLU A 320 11.23 7.89 10.58
C GLU A 320 12.57 8.53 10.88
N ALA A 321 13.49 8.45 9.94
CA ALA A 321 14.73 9.19 9.99
C ALA A 321 15.16 9.67 8.60
N SER A 322 15.72 10.86 8.54
CA SER A 322 16.37 11.39 7.34
C SER A 322 17.73 11.98 7.68
N HIS A 323 18.66 11.89 6.72
CA HIS A 323 20.00 12.43 6.87
C HIS A 323 20.02 13.95 6.99
N ARG A 324 19.03 14.66 6.43
CA ARG A 324 18.93 16.11 6.53
C ARG A 324 17.78 16.54 7.43
N PRO A 325 18.04 17.37 8.44
CA PRO A 325 16.97 18.03 9.16
C PRO A 325 16.33 19.06 8.24
N SER A 326 15.07 18.90 7.95
CA SER A 326 14.31 19.97 7.32
C SER A 326 13.86 20.96 8.40
N LYS A 327 14.20 22.23 8.22
CA LYS A 327 13.39 23.32 8.77
C LYS A 327 12.31 23.58 7.71
N GLY A 328 11.12 23.07 7.91
CA GLY A 328 10.05 23.15 6.93
C GLY A 328 9.87 21.89 6.10
N LYS A 329 9.61 22.03 4.81
CA LYS A 329 9.30 20.93 3.88
C LYS A 329 10.44 19.93 3.74
N PRO A 330 10.11 18.63 3.51
CA PRO A 330 11.09 17.59 3.27
C PRO A 330 12.05 17.97 2.14
N LEU A 331 13.30 17.60 2.30
CA LEU A 331 14.30 17.82 1.28
C LEU A 331 14.26 16.67 0.27
N HIS A 332 13.88 16.99 -0.94
CA HIS A 332 13.91 16.07 -2.09
C HIS A 332 15.34 15.95 -2.62
N ILE A 333 16.18 15.29 -1.83
CA ILE A 333 17.59 15.06 -2.16
C ILE A 333 17.83 13.55 -2.10
N PRO A 334 18.45 12.97 -3.12
CA PRO A 334 18.78 11.56 -3.16
C PRO A 334 19.50 11.06 -1.91
N ARG A 335 19.23 9.82 -1.52
CA ARG A 335 19.89 9.09 -0.43
C ARG A 335 19.80 9.77 0.94
N THR A 336 18.66 10.34 1.25
CA THR A 336 18.46 11.03 2.54
C THR A 336 17.55 10.31 3.50
N GLU A 337 16.60 9.53 3.01
CA GLU A 337 15.62 8.82 3.84
C GLU A 337 16.10 7.40 4.19
N ARG A 338 15.83 6.98 5.42
CA ARG A 338 15.98 5.58 5.82
C ARG A 338 14.84 4.75 5.22
N PRO A 339 15.13 3.74 4.36
CA PRO A 339 14.08 2.91 3.80
C PRO A 339 13.34 2.13 4.87
N GLU A 340 12.03 1.95 4.73
CA GLU A 340 11.20 1.10 5.57
C GLU A 340 11.53 -0.40 5.38
N TYR A 341 11.12 -1.26 6.32
CA TYR A 341 11.36 -2.71 6.23
C TYR A 341 10.85 -3.33 4.93
N GLU A 342 9.66 -2.96 4.48
CA GLU A 342 9.09 -3.49 3.24
C GLU A 342 10.00 -3.17 2.04
N THR A 343 10.53 -1.95 1.98
CA THR A 343 11.49 -1.54 0.94
C THR A 343 12.81 -2.27 1.07
N LEU A 344 13.38 -2.36 2.29
CA LEU A 344 14.64 -3.07 2.55
C LEU A 344 14.55 -4.56 2.17
N ALA A 345 13.41 -5.18 2.40
CA ALA A 345 13.22 -6.57 2.02
C ALA A 345 12.95 -6.75 0.52
N MET A 346 12.06 -5.94 -0.07
CA MET A 346 11.64 -6.16 -1.45
C MET A 346 12.66 -5.65 -2.49
N LEU A 347 13.29 -4.50 -2.27
CA LEU A 347 14.39 -4.00 -3.11
C LEU A 347 15.78 -4.44 -2.62
N GLY A 348 15.85 -5.11 -1.48
CA GLY A 348 17.07 -5.67 -0.90
C GLY A 348 17.07 -7.20 -0.97
N SER A 349 16.73 -7.89 0.13
CA SER A 349 16.89 -9.36 0.23
C SER A 349 16.15 -10.13 -0.87
N ASN A 350 14.98 -9.68 -1.32
CA ASN A 350 14.24 -10.31 -2.42
C ASN A 350 14.97 -10.19 -3.78
N LEU A 351 15.87 -9.22 -3.91
CA LEU A 351 16.77 -9.03 -5.06
C LEU A 351 18.22 -9.47 -4.78
N GLY A 352 18.51 -10.08 -3.61
CA GLY A 352 19.86 -10.52 -3.26
C GLY A 352 20.83 -9.41 -2.86
N ILE A 353 20.33 -8.19 -2.63
CA ILE A 353 21.07 -7.02 -2.17
C ILE A 353 21.01 -6.98 -0.64
N ASP A 354 22.17 -6.86 0.02
CA ASP A 354 22.30 -6.99 1.48
C ASP A 354 22.89 -5.74 2.17
N SER A 355 22.68 -4.57 1.58
CA SER A 355 23.08 -3.28 2.17
C SER A 355 21.91 -2.28 2.13
N SER A 356 21.55 -1.71 3.28
CA SER A 356 20.52 -0.67 3.35
C SER A 356 20.89 0.60 2.60
N LEU A 357 22.19 0.86 2.40
CA LEU A 357 22.67 2.00 1.62
C LEU A 357 22.48 1.79 0.11
N ASP A 358 22.64 0.54 -0.36
CA ASP A 358 22.45 0.20 -1.78
C ASP A 358 20.96 0.17 -2.17
N VAL A 359 20.07 -0.06 -1.19
CA VAL A 359 18.61 0.00 -1.40
C VAL A 359 18.10 1.43 -1.54
N MET A 360 18.83 2.45 -1.05
CA MET A 360 18.36 3.83 -1.04
C MET A 360 18.10 4.38 -2.45
N ASP A 361 18.93 4.06 -3.44
CA ASP A 361 18.74 4.55 -4.81
C ASP A 361 17.45 4.00 -5.45
N GLY A 362 17.15 2.73 -5.18
CA GLY A 362 15.87 2.11 -5.59
C GLY A 362 14.66 2.73 -4.88
N ASN A 363 14.80 3.04 -3.58
CA ASN A 363 13.75 3.73 -2.82
C ASN A 363 13.49 5.15 -3.37
N ASP A 364 14.54 5.89 -3.69
CA ASP A 364 14.44 7.23 -4.25
C ASP A 364 13.82 7.21 -5.66
N ALA A 365 14.20 6.23 -6.49
CA ALA A 365 13.58 6.03 -7.80
C ALA A 365 12.07 5.75 -7.68
N CYS A 366 11.67 4.88 -6.74
CA CYS A 366 10.24 4.65 -6.45
C CYS A 366 9.51 5.94 -6.06
N ASN A 367 10.11 6.75 -5.18
CA ASN A 367 9.52 8.01 -4.74
C ASN A 367 9.43 9.02 -5.90
N GLN A 368 10.48 9.19 -6.69
CA GLN A 368 10.53 10.17 -7.79
C GLN A 368 9.60 9.82 -8.94
N PHE A 369 9.64 8.56 -9.39
CA PHE A 369 8.82 8.12 -10.52
C PHE A 369 7.39 7.79 -10.12
N GLY A 370 7.12 7.69 -8.82
CA GLY A 370 5.81 7.39 -8.26
C GLY A 370 5.41 5.94 -8.48
N VAL A 371 6.13 4.97 -7.89
CA VAL A 371 5.83 3.53 -7.94
C VAL A 371 5.93 2.87 -6.56
N ASP A 372 5.21 1.76 -6.37
CA ASP A 372 5.22 0.96 -5.13
C ASP A 372 6.51 0.15 -5.00
N THR A 373 7.24 0.31 -3.89
CA THR A 373 8.50 -0.42 -3.63
C THR A 373 8.29 -1.93 -3.50
N ILE A 374 7.12 -2.39 -3.00
CA ILE A 374 6.81 -3.81 -2.84
C ILE A 374 6.61 -4.46 -4.21
N SER A 375 5.72 -3.91 -5.02
CA SER A 375 5.43 -4.44 -6.35
C SER A 375 6.61 -4.27 -7.30
N SER A 376 7.41 -3.22 -7.16
CA SER A 376 8.68 -3.04 -7.88
C SER A 376 9.66 -4.18 -7.59
N GLY A 377 9.85 -4.51 -6.32
CA GLY A 377 10.71 -5.62 -5.92
C GLY A 377 10.20 -6.98 -6.39
N ALA A 378 8.87 -7.21 -6.36
CA ALA A 378 8.26 -8.43 -6.88
C ALA A 378 8.44 -8.57 -8.41
N LEU A 379 8.25 -7.47 -9.16
CA LEU A 379 8.41 -7.45 -10.60
C LEU A 379 9.88 -7.71 -11.02
N ILE A 380 10.82 -6.95 -10.45
CA ILE A 380 12.25 -7.07 -10.78
C ILE A 380 12.77 -8.47 -10.40
N SER A 381 12.38 -9.00 -9.23
CA SER A 381 12.81 -10.34 -8.81
C SER A 381 12.24 -11.45 -9.70
N LEU A 382 11.03 -11.30 -10.22
CA LEU A 382 10.47 -12.21 -11.23
C LEU A 382 11.35 -12.22 -12.49
N VAL A 383 11.69 -11.04 -13.03
CA VAL A 383 12.50 -10.94 -14.27
C VAL A 383 13.89 -11.52 -14.05
N CYS A 384 14.54 -11.26 -12.91
CA CYS A 384 15.82 -11.88 -12.57
C CYS A 384 15.71 -13.41 -12.50
N GLU A 385 14.63 -13.95 -11.95
CA GLU A 385 14.44 -15.40 -11.89
C GLU A 385 14.14 -16.01 -13.27
N LEU A 386 13.41 -15.30 -14.14
CA LEU A 386 13.24 -15.72 -15.54
C LEU A 386 14.60 -15.80 -16.25
N ALA A 387 15.46 -14.79 -16.09
CA ALA A 387 16.81 -14.79 -16.64
C ALA A 387 17.65 -15.94 -16.08
N GLN A 388 17.65 -16.16 -14.77
CA GLN A 388 18.40 -17.23 -14.10
C GLN A 388 17.97 -18.63 -14.56
N ARG A 389 16.67 -18.82 -14.90
CA ARG A 389 16.11 -20.09 -15.37
C ARG A 389 16.27 -20.32 -16.87
N GLY A 390 16.73 -19.33 -17.63
CA GLY A 390 16.71 -19.38 -19.09
C GLY A 390 15.29 -19.32 -19.67
N TRP A 391 14.34 -18.70 -18.97
CA TRP A 391 12.95 -18.49 -19.37
C TRP A 391 12.70 -17.03 -19.82
N PHE A 392 13.75 -16.23 -19.89
CA PHE A 392 13.70 -14.85 -20.35
C PHE A 392 13.44 -14.83 -21.86
N PRO A 393 12.41 -14.14 -22.37
CA PRO A 393 12.15 -14.03 -23.81
C PRO A 393 13.30 -13.36 -24.54
N GLU A 394 13.80 -13.99 -25.62
CA GLU A 394 14.99 -13.49 -26.35
C GLU A 394 14.78 -12.06 -26.87
N GLU A 395 13.57 -11.76 -27.35
CA GLU A 395 13.21 -10.44 -27.86
C GLU A 395 13.21 -9.32 -26.81
N TRP A 396 13.29 -9.65 -25.53
CA TRP A 396 13.39 -8.66 -24.44
C TRP A 396 14.82 -8.20 -24.20
N ALA A 397 15.83 -8.97 -24.63
CA ALA A 397 17.22 -8.65 -24.39
C ALA A 397 17.68 -7.51 -25.32
N GLU A 398 18.19 -6.43 -24.73
CA GLU A 398 18.88 -5.34 -25.45
C GLU A 398 20.41 -5.58 -25.50
N GLY A 399 20.87 -6.68 -24.86
CA GLY A 399 22.25 -7.16 -24.81
C GLY A 399 22.43 -8.23 -23.76
N GLU A 400 23.68 -8.62 -23.51
CA GLU A 400 24.06 -9.62 -22.50
C GLU A 400 25.32 -9.19 -21.75
N ILE A 401 25.39 -9.55 -20.46
CA ILE A 401 26.61 -9.46 -19.64
C ILE A 401 26.91 -10.86 -19.10
N ASN A 402 28.02 -11.44 -19.48
CA ASN A 402 28.48 -12.79 -19.07
C ASN A 402 27.39 -13.87 -19.30
N GLY A 403 26.64 -13.78 -20.40
CA GLY A 403 25.54 -14.71 -20.72
C GLY A 403 24.23 -14.44 -19.96
N THR A 404 24.14 -13.36 -19.20
CA THR A 404 22.89 -12.93 -18.55
C THR A 404 22.21 -11.86 -19.41
N PRO A 405 20.92 -12.00 -19.76
CA PRO A 405 20.17 -10.99 -20.47
C PRO A 405 20.21 -9.63 -19.78
N ALA A 406 20.30 -8.56 -20.58
CA ALA A 406 20.44 -7.20 -20.09
C ALA A 406 19.56 -6.22 -20.86
N PHE A 407 19.29 -5.05 -20.26
CA PHE A 407 18.67 -3.90 -20.91
C PHE A 407 19.62 -2.70 -20.92
N ILE A 408 19.35 -1.71 -21.77
CA ILE A 408 20.11 -0.48 -21.84
C ILE A 408 19.39 0.60 -21.03
N SER A 409 20.06 1.22 -20.05
CA SER A 409 19.57 2.37 -19.28
C SER A 409 19.35 3.60 -20.18
N LEU A 410 18.65 4.64 -19.68
CA LEU A 410 18.49 5.89 -20.44
C LEU A 410 19.83 6.60 -20.73
N GLU A 411 20.85 6.36 -19.90
CA GLU A 411 22.21 6.89 -20.09
C GLU A 411 23.08 6.02 -21.00
N GLY A 412 22.55 4.89 -21.52
CA GLY A 412 23.25 3.98 -22.43
C GLY A 412 24.10 2.91 -21.73
N GLU A 413 24.00 2.73 -20.41
CA GLU A 413 24.67 1.66 -19.66
C GLU A 413 23.91 0.34 -19.83
N LEU A 414 24.63 -0.76 -20.12
CA LEU A 414 24.05 -2.10 -20.18
C LEU A 414 23.92 -2.69 -18.76
N ILE A 415 22.73 -3.11 -18.37
CA ILE A 415 22.39 -3.58 -17.03
C ILE A 415 21.84 -5.00 -17.09
N ALA A 416 22.54 -5.96 -16.46
CA ALA A 416 22.11 -7.36 -16.41
C ALA A 416 20.90 -7.56 -15.47
N TRP A 417 19.97 -8.44 -15.87
CA TRP A 417 18.87 -8.93 -15.04
C TRP A 417 19.39 -10.04 -14.10
N GLU A 418 20.15 -9.64 -13.09
CA GLU A 418 20.78 -10.57 -12.15
C GLU A 418 20.52 -10.18 -10.69
N PHE A 419 20.38 -11.18 -9.83
CA PHE A 419 20.29 -10.97 -8.39
C PHE A 419 21.61 -10.43 -7.81
N GLY A 420 21.49 -9.52 -6.84
CA GLY A 420 22.66 -8.93 -6.16
C GLY A 420 23.22 -7.68 -6.84
N ASN A 421 22.66 -7.23 -7.94
CA ASN A 421 23.11 -6.02 -8.64
C ASN A 421 22.39 -4.76 -8.09
N PRO A 422 23.05 -3.88 -7.31
CA PRO A 422 22.40 -2.71 -6.71
C PRO A 422 22.03 -1.61 -7.73
N LYS A 423 22.63 -1.62 -8.93
CA LYS A 423 22.27 -0.67 -10.00
C LYS A 423 20.95 -1.04 -10.69
N LEU A 424 20.55 -2.31 -10.62
CA LEU A 424 19.38 -2.82 -11.34
C LEU A 424 18.08 -2.13 -10.93
N PRO A 425 17.69 -2.03 -9.63
CA PRO A 425 16.40 -1.46 -9.25
C PRO A 425 16.21 -0.02 -9.72
N PRO A 426 17.09 0.95 -9.43
CA PRO A 426 16.86 2.34 -9.83
C PRO A 426 16.77 2.52 -11.35
N LEU A 427 17.63 1.86 -12.13
CA LEU A 427 17.67 2.01 -13.59
C LEU A 427 16.51 1.28 -14.30
N ALA A 428 16.10 0.12 -13.79
CA ALA A 428 14.89 -0.55 -14.28
C ALA A 428 13.61 0.26 -14.01
N LEU A 429 13.51 0.91 -12.85
CA LEU A 429 12.36 1.74 -12.49
C LEU A 429 12.31 3.05 -13.31
N GLU A 430 13.45 3.62 -13.66
CA GLU A 430 13.52 4.75 -14.57
C GLU A 430 12.98 4.39 -15.98
N ARG A 431 13.40 3.23 -16.52
CA ARG A 431 12.85 2.71 -17.80
C ARG A 431 11.36 2.38 -17.69
N LEU A 432 10.91 1.83 -16.56
CA LEU A 432 9.52 1.49 -16.31
C LEU A 432 8.62 2.74 -16.26
N ALA A 433 9.13 3.86 -15.79
CA ALA A 433 8.37 5.11 -15.70
C ALA A 433 7.92 5.65 -17.06
N ASN A 434 8.71 5.39 -18.12
CA ASN A 434 8.40 5.71 -19.51
C ASN A 434 8.54 4.45 -20.37
N PRO A 435 7.60 3.50 -20.30
CA PRO A 435 7.79 2.15 -20.79
C PRO A 435 7.89 2.06 -22.31
N SER A 436 8.91 1.33 -22.77
CA SER A 436 9.11 0.98 -24.19
C SER A 436 9.74 -0.42 -24.27
N GLY A 437 9.59 -1.11 -25.40
CA GLY A 437 10.07 -2.49 -25.56
C GLY A 437 9.48 -3.42 -24.49
N MET A 438 10.30 -4.23 -23.85
CA MET A 438 9.87 -5.15 -22.80
C MET A 438 9.18 -4.44 -21.62
N PHE A 439 9.55 -3.20 -21.32
CA PHE A 439 8.99 -2.44 -20.21
C PHE A 439 7.49 -2.15 -20.39
N THR A 440 6.95 -2.19 -21.61
CA THR A 440 5.49 -2.13 -21.83
C THR A 440 4.77 -3.35 -21.24
N ILE A 441 5.40 -4.52 -21.26
CA ILE A 441 4.87 -5.72 -20.60
C ILE A 441 5.06 -5.62 -19.09
N LEU A 442 6.23 -5.15 -18.63
CA LEU A 442 6.52 -4.96 -17.21
C LEU A 442 5.59 -3.93 -16.57
N ALA A 443 5.11 -2.93 -17.30
CA ALA A 443 4.14 -1.93 -16.83
C ALA A 443 2.82 -2.55 -16.31
N GLY A 444 2.50 -3.78 -16.71
CA GLY A 444 1.37 -4.56 -16.19
C GLY A 444 1.56 -5.11 -14.77
N GLY A 445 2.78 -5.06 -14.20
CA GLY A 445 3.13 -5.68 -12.92
C GLY A 445 3.49 -7.17 -13.04
N ALA A 446 3.94 -7.77 -11.94
CA ALA A 446 4.53 -9.11 -11.95
C ALA A 446 3.57 -10.20 -12.43
N VAL A 447 2.31 -10.16 -12.00
CA VAL A 447 1.31 -11.19 -12.37
C VAL A 447 0.96 -11.12 -13.85
N ALA A 448 0.72 -9.92 -14.41
CA ALA A 448 0.44 -9.77 -15.84
C ALA A 448 1.66 -10.14 -16.70
N CYS A 449 2.85 -9.73 -16.28
CA CYS A 449 4.11 -10.12 -16.90
C CYS A 449 4.28 -11.64 -16.94
N SER A 450 4.09 -12.33 -15.81
CA SER A 450 4.23 -13.80 -15.76
C SER A 450 3.20 -14.54 -16.64
N ARG A 451 1.95 -14.06 -16.72
CA ARG A 451 0.92 -14.60 -17.63
C ARG A 451 1.31 -14.39 -19.10
N TRP A 452 1.87 -13.25 -19.41
CA TRP A 452 2.37 -12.98 -20.77
C TRP A 452 3.50 -13.94 -21.14
N VAL A 453 4.52 -14.09 -20.29
CA VAL A 453 5.63 -15.02 -20.53
C VAL A 453 5.13 -16.45 -20.69
N GLU A 454 4.22 -16.91 -19.83
CA GLU A 454 3.65 -18.27 -19.92
C GLU A 454 2.90 -18.49 -21.24
N ARG A 455 2.12 -17.51 -21.70
CA ARG A 455 1.39 -17.59 -22.97
C ARG A 455 2.32 -17.62 -24.19
N GLU A 456 3.34 -16.76 -24.22
CA GLU A 456 4.23 -16.61 -25.38
C GLU A 456 5.31 -17.70 -25.45
N THR A 457 5.82 -18.17 -24.30
CA THR A 457 6.95 -19.10 -24.26
C THR A 457 6.59 -20.52 -23.85
N GLY A 458 5.42 -20.74 -23.26
CA GLY A 458 5.02 -22.02 -22.67
C GLY A 458 5.68 -22.34 -21.32
N HIS A 459 6.58 -21.49 -20.80
CA HIS A 459 7.18 -21.67 -19.48
C HIS A 459 6.19 -21.28 -18.40
N LEU A 460 6.10 -22.06 -17.31
CA LEU A 460 5.14 -21.86 -16.22
C LEU A 460 5.50 -20.69 -15.30
N ALA A 461 5.68 -19.49 -15.89
CA ALA A 461 6.14 -18.30 -15.22
C ALA A 461 5.17 -17.82 -14.11
N THR A 462 3.87 -18.09 -14.21
CA THR A 462 2.89 -17.78 -13.17
C THR A 462 3.17 -18.48 -11.85
N ARG A 463 3.89 -19.62 -11.86
CA ARG A 463 4.31 -20.32 -10.64
C ARG A 463 5.40 -19.58 -9.87
N LEU A 464 6.10 -18.65 -10.50
CA LEU A 464 7.18 -17.89 -9.89
C LEU A 464 6.71 -16.67 -9.10
N THR A 465 5.45 -16.26 -9.29
CA THR A 465 4.91 -15.07 -8.60
C THR A 465 4.43 -15.38 -7.19
N ALA A 466 4.63 -14.45 -6.27
CA ALA A 466 4.10 -14.49 -4.92
C ALA A 466 3.03 -13.41 -4.74
N HIS A 467 1.75 -13.80 -4.74
CA HIS A 467 0.62 -12.88 -4.65
C HIS A 467 -0.64 -13.51 -4.06
N CYS A 468 -1.63 -12.68 -3.76
CA CYS A 468 -3.02 -13.08 -3.55
C CYS A 468 -3.95 -12.09 -4.25
N LYS A 469 -4.93 -12.56 -5.01
CA LYS A 469 -5.86 -11.73 -5.80
C LYS A 469 -5.13 -10.72 -6.72
N GLY A 470 -3.99 -11.09 -7.27
CA GLY A 470 -3.20 -10.21 -8.13
C GLY A 470 -2.34 -9.16 -7.40
N LEU A 471 -2.52 -8.96 -6.10
CA LEU A 471 -1.68 -8.05 -5.31
C LEU A 471 -0.43 -8.80 -4.83
N ASP A 472 0.74 -8.29 -5.21
CA ASP A 472 2.02 -8.87 -4.83
C ASP A 472 2.15 -9.02 -3.31
N LEU A 473 2.86 -10.05 -2.86
CA LEU A 473 3.02 -10.33 -1.44
C LEU A 473 3.88 -9.25 -0.76
N PRO A 474 3.50 -8.75 0.42
CA PRO A 474 4.40 -7.92 1.23
C PRO A 474 5.52 -8.77 1.84
N ALA A 475 6.54 -8.11 2.37
CA ALA A 475 7.77 -8.74 2.86
C ALA A 475 7.61 -9.58 4.14
N TRP A 476 6.49 -10.31 4.25
CA TRP A 476 6.18 -11.21 5.38
C TRP A 476 5.71 -12.56 4.86
N ASP A 477 6.66 -13.46 4.61
CA ASP A 477 6.39 -14.78 4.06
C ASP A 477 5.42 -15.58 4.96
N PRO A 478 4.26 -16.01 4.43
CA PRO A 478 3.25 -16.72 5.22
C PRO A 478 3.66 -18.16 5.55
N ARG A 479 4.64 -18.73 4.86
CA ARG A 479 5.19 -20.06 5.17
C ARG A 479 5.86 -20.08 6.54
N GLY A 480 6.43 -18.93 6.98
CA GLY A 480 6.95 -18.73 8.34
C GLY A 480 5.91 -18.26 9.37
N LYS A 481 4.65 -18.00 8.93
CA LYS A 481 3.55 -17.57 9.81
C LYS A 481 2.18 -17.82 9.17
N ARG A 482 1.61 -19.01 9.38
CA ARG A 482 0.36 -19.45 8.73
C ARG A 482 -0.84 -18.55 8.94
N GLY A 483 -0.94 -17.85 10.09
CA GLY A 483 -1.97 -16.83 10.29
C GLY A 483 -1.94 -15.70 9.26
N ASN A 484 -0.75 -15.35 8.71
CA ASN A 484 -0.65 -14.39 7.62
C ASN A 484 -1.23 -14.93 6.30
N ALA A 485 -1.14 -16.24 6.04
CA ALA A 485 -1.75 -16.86 4.86
C ALA A 485 -3.26 -16.58 4.82
N MET A 486 -3.95 -16.89 5.92
CA MET A 486 -5.39 -16.61 6.07
C MET A 486 -5.70 -15.10 5.99
N ALA A 487 -4.86 -14.26 6.60
CA ALA A 487 -5.03 -12.81 6.53
C ALA A 487 -4.96 -12.28 5.08
N TYR A 488 -4.04 -12.80 4.27
CA TYR A 488 -3.92 -12.42 2.85
C TYR A 488 -5.07 -12.95 1.99
N MET A 489 -5.44 -14.22 2.18
CA MET A 489 -6.53 -14.86 1.43
C MET A 489 -7.88 -14.20 1.66
N THR A 490 -8.15 -13.80 2.89
CA THR A 490 -9.45 -13.24 3.28
C THR A 490 -9.51 -11.70 3.18
N CYS A 491 -8.42 -11.05 2.85
CA CYS A 491 -8.36 -9.61 2.68
C CYS A 491 -9.03 -9.16 1.37
N ASN A 492 -9.86 -8.11 1.46
CA ASN A 492 -10.59 -7.56 0.32
C ASN A 492 -9.69 -6.93 -0.75
N VAL A 493 -8.48 -6.49 -0.39
CA VAL A 493 -7.53 -5.86 -1.32
C VAL A 493 -6.48 -6.85 -1.86
N GLY A 494 -6.49 -8.11 -1.41
CA GLY A 494 -5.43 -9.09 -1.70
C GLY A 494 -4.32 -9.11 -0.64
N ALA A 495 -3.11 -9.52 -1.00
CA ALA A 495 -2.02 -9.71 -0.05
C ALA A 495 -1.59 -8.40 0.62
N ASN A 496 -2.09 -8.15 1.84
CA ASN A 496 -1.76 -6.96 2.61
C ASN A 496 -1.62 -7.27 4.11
N HIS A 497 -0.40 -7.14 4.64
CA HIS A 497 -0.07 -7.44 6.03
C HIS A 497 -0.68 -6.46 7.05
N MET A 498 -1.19 -5.30 6.60
CA MET A 498 -1.75 -4.27 7.47
C MET A 498 -3.23 -4.46 7.81
N ARG A 499 -3.92 -5.42 7.16
CA ARG A 499 -5.37 -5.57 7.28
C ARG A 499 -5.82 -6.50 8.42
N ALA A 500 -4.91 -7.20 9.07
CA ALA A 500 -5.17 -7.97 10.29
C ALA A 500 -4.52 -7.33 11.53
N GLY A 501 -3.88 -6.18 11.38
CA GLY A 501 -3.21 -5.46 12.47
C GLY A 501 -2.04 -6.22 13.11
N TYR A 502 -1.48 -5.64 14.18
CA TYR A 502 -0.36 -6.22 14.93
C TYR A 502 -0.78 -7.37 15.88
N LYS A 503 -2.06 -7.47 16.16
CA LYS A 503 -2.64 -8.58 16.94
C LYS A 503 -2.88 -9.82 16.11
N ASN A 504 -2.51 -9.78 14.81
CA ASN A 504 -2.64 -10.93 13.91
C ASN A 504 -2.08 -12.19 14.57
N PRO A 505 -2.88 -13.27 14.65
CA PRO A 505 -2.49 -14.51 15.30
C PRO A 505 -1.17 -15.04 14.77
N THR A 506 -0.27 -15.39 15.70
CA THR A 506 1.08 -15.83 15.37
C THR A 506 1.16 -17.35 15.34
N GLY A 507 0.35 -18.05 14.58
CA GLY A 507 0.41 -19.51 14.56
C GLY A 507 1.84 -20.05 14.67
N ILE A 508 2.00 -21.13 15.39
CA ILE A 508 3.25 -21.89 15.41
C ILE A 508 3.44 -22.43 13.98
N PRO A 509 4.62 -22.37 13.36
CA PRO A 509 4.82 -22.80 11.98
C PRO A 509 4.19 -24.17 11.61
N ASN A 510 4.19 -25.11 12.55
CA ASN A 510 3.70 -26.48 12.32
C ASN A 510 2.22 -26.69 12.57
N SER A 511 1.49 -25.69 13.07
CA SER A 511 0.06 -25.84 13.41
C SER A 511 -0.84 -25.27 12.32
N SER A 512 -2.08 -25.78 12.28
CA SER A 512 -3.17 -25.18 11.50
C SER A 512 -3.45 -23.76 11.98
N ALA A 513 -3.95 -22.92 11.08
CA ALA A 513 -4.49 -21.59 11.42
C ALA A 513 -5.96 -21.64 11.84
N LEU A 514 -6.60 -22.81 11.87
CA LEU A 514 -8.04 -22.99 12.08
C LEU A 514 -8.54 -22.35 13.39
N ASP A 515 -7.86 -22.65 14.50
CA ASP A 515 -8.23 -22.11 15.81
C ASP A 515 -8.02 -20.59 15.95
N LEU A 516 -7.32 -19.98 14.99
CA LEU A 516 -7.01 -18.55 14.98
C LEU A 516 -8.03 -17.72 14.20
N ILE A 517 -8.99 -18.34 13.53
CA ILE A 517 -9.93 -17.64 12.65
C ILE A 517 -10.80 -16.60 13.38
N PRO A 518 -11.36 -16.87 14.58
CA PRO A 518 -12.13 -15.85 15.32
C PRO A 518 -11.28 -14.61 15.65
N GLU A 519 -10.02 -14.81 16.10
CA GLU A 519 -9.11 -13.71 16.41
C GLU A 519 -8.69 -12.95 15.15
N LEU A 520 -8.53 -13.64 14.03
CA LEU A 520 -8.26 -13.02 12.72
C LEU A 520 -9.40 -12.06 12.34
N ILE A 521 -10.66 -12.51 12.45
CA ILE A 521 -11.84 -11.71 12.16
C ILE A 521 -11.89 -10.47 13.07
N TYR A 522 -11.65 -10.64 14.37
CA TYR A 522 -11.57 -9.54 15.32
C TYR A 522 -10.50 -8.52 14.90
N SER A 523 -9.27 -8.99 14.61
CA SER A 523 -8.15 -8.13 14.17
C SER A 523 -8.42 -7.41 12.85
N GLN A 524 -9.14 -8.03 11.93
CA GLN A 524 -9.56 -7.38 10.69
C GLN A 524 -10.55 -6.24 10.97
N ASN A 525 -11.53 -6.43 11.86
CA ASN A 525 -12.46 -5.38 12.28
C ASN A 525 -11.71 -4.24 12.99
N GLU A 526 -10.77 -4.54 13.91
CA GLU A 526 -9.89 -3.52 14.49
C GLU A 526 -9.14 -2.71 13.43
N SER A 527 -8.66 -3.39 12.37
CA SER A 527 -7.99 -2.67 11.28
C SER A 527 -8.92 -1.72 10.54
N VAL A 528 -10.20 -2.10 10.33
CA VAL A 528 -11.20 -1.21 9.72
C VAL A 528 -11.50 -0.01 10.63
N ILE A 529 -11.67 -0.22 11.95
CA ILE A 529 -11.89 0.88 12.92
C ILE A 529 -10.73 1.87 12.84
N ARG A 530 -9.49 1.38 12.99
CA ARG A 530 -8.27 2.18 12.90
C ARG A 530 -8.18 2.95 11.60
N ASP A 531 -8.41 2.27 10.48
CA ASP A 531 -8.28 2.81 9.13
C ASP A 531 -9.42 3.80 8.80
N SER A 532 -10.58 3.66 9.44
CA SER A 532 -11.69 4.62 9.35
C SER A 532 -11.46 5.87 10.20
N MET A 533 -10.79 5.73 11.34
CA MET A 533 -10.33 6.86 12.17
C MET A 533 -9.05 7.51 11.63
N ILE A 534 -8.41 6.88 10.63
CA ILE A 534 -7.11 7.31 10.06
C ILE A 534 -6.00 7.32 11.13
N LEU A 535 -5.98 6.34 12.00
CA LEU A 535 -4.96 6.17 13.01
C LEU A 535 -3.83 5.25 12.51
N CYS A 536 -2.57 5.62 12.78
CA CYS A 536 -1.42 4.78 12.45
C CYS A 536 -1.51 3.42 13.17
N ALA A 537 -1.18 2.33 12.47
CA ALA A 537 -1.21 0.97 13.03
C ALA A 537 -0.32 0.81 14.28
N PHE A 538 0.83 1.48 14.33
CA PHE A 538 1.71 1.46 15.50
C PHE A 538 1.07 2.18 16.69
N ALA A 539 0.44 3.32 16.44
CA ALA A 539 -0.31 4.06 17.46
C ALA A 539 -1.53 3.28 17.95
N SER A 540 -2.29 2.65 17.02
CA SER A 540 -3.44 1.81 17.38
C SER A 540 -3.03 0.65 18.28
N GLY A 541 -1.95 -0.07 17.96
CA GLY A 541 -1.44 -1.17 18.80
C GLY A 541 -0.95 -0.74 20.20
N ALA A 542 -0.76 0.56 20.42
CA ALA A 542 -0.38 1.14 21.70
C ALA A 542 -1.52 1.96 22.36
N THR A 543 -2.70 2.02 21.76
CA THR A 543 -3.88 2.76 22.24
C THR A 543 -4.93 1.76 22.72
N PRO A 544 -5.25 1.68 24.02
CA PRO A 544 -6.32 0.83 24.54
C PRO A 544 -7.70 1.20 23.98
N ASP A 545 -8.60 0.23 23.89
CA ASP A 545 -9.92 0.40 23.30
C ASP A 545 -10.76 1.49 24.01
N ASP A 546 -10.69 1.57 25.33
CA ASP A 546 -11.37 2.62 26.11
C ASP A 546 -10.83 4.03 25.79
N VAL A 547 -9.54 4.14 25.51
CA VAL A 547 -8.93 5.41 25.10
C VAL A 547 -9.35 5.80 23.68
N LEU A 548 -9.39 4.81 22.77
CA LEU A 548 -9.83 5.00 21.38
C LEU A 548 -11.29 5.47 21.32
N VAL A 549 -12.17 4.76 22.04
CA VAL A 549 -13.60 5.07 22.12
C VAL A 549 -13.85 6.46 22.75
N ASN A 550 -13.18 6.77 23.86
CA ASN A 550 -13.30 8.08 24.48
C ASN A 550 -12.79 9.22 23.59
N ALA A 551 -11.72 9.02 22.82
CA ALA A 551 -11.26 10.00 21.85
C ALA A 551 -12.29 10.21 20.73
N PHE A 552 -12.85 9.13 20.18
CA PHE A 552 -13.86 9.19 19.13
C PHE A 552 -15.13 9.87 19.60
N ASN A 553 -15.69 9.46 20.73
CA ASN A 553 -16.93 10.04 21.27
C ASN A 553 -16.74 11.50 21.67
N GLY A 554 -15.61 11.85 22.32
CA GLY A 554 -15.32 13.23 22.69
C GLY A 554 -15.15 14.17 21.48
N ILE A 555 -14.65 13.67 20.36
CA ILE A 555 -14.51 14.45 19.12
C ILE A 555 -15.84 14.56 18.39
N THR A 556 -16.60 13.47 18.24
CA THR A 556 -17.76 13.40 17.33
C THR A 556 -19.09 13.66 18.02
N GLY A 557 -19.13 13.59 19.35
CA GLY A 557 -20.38 13.59 20.12
C GLY A 557 -21.22 12.33 19.89
N ASP A 558 -20.59 11.20 19.49
CA ASP A 558 -21.21 9.88 19.48
C ASP A 558 -21.20 9.29 20.91
N ASN A 559 -21.93 8.21 21.10
CA ASN A 559 -21.94 7.43 22.34
C ASN A 559 -21.69 5.95 22.03
N ALA A 560 -20.77 5.68 21.11
CA ALA A 560 -20.44 4.33 20.68
C ALA A 560 -19.67 3.57 21.75
N SER A 561 -19.95 2.27 21.90
CA SER A 561 -19.08 1.31 22.57
C SER A 561 -18.04 0.76 21.59
N ILE A 562 -17.08 -0.04 22.07
CA ILE A 562 -16.12 -0.73 21.18
C ILE A 562 -16.83 -1.80 20.35
N GLU A 563 -17.85 -2.45 20.89
CA GLU A 563 -18.69 -3.43 20.20
C GLU A 563 -19.47 -2.78 19.05
N ASP A 564 -20.00 -1.56 19.25
CA ASP A 564 -20.67 -0.79 18.19
C ASP A 564 -19.71 -0.47 17.04
N LEU A 565 -18.47 -0.09 17.37
CA LEU A 565 -17.42 0.16 16.36
C LEU A 565 -17.06 -1.13 15.60
N HIS A 566 -16.99 -2.28 16.28
CA HIS A 566 -16.76 -3.58 15.63
C HIS A 566 -17.93 -3.98 14.70
N LEU A 567 -19.16 -3.71 15.08
CA LEU A 567 -20.33 -3.95 14.22
C LEU A 567 -20.30 -3.08 12.96
N ARG A 568 -19.96 -1.78 13.12
CA ARG A 568 -19.79 -0.86 11.97
C ARG A 568 -18.65 -1.36 11.06
N ALA A 569 -17.52 -1.76 11.62
CA ALA A 569 -16.38 -2.27 10.89
C ALA A 569 -16.70 -3.56 10.12
N ASN A 570 -17.43 -4.49 10.73
CA ASN A 570 -17.85 -5.73 10.08
C ASN A 570 -18.76 -5.47 8.86
N LYS A 571 -19.69 -4.51 8.96
CA LYS A 571 -20.52 -4.10 7.82
C LYS A 571 -19.68 -3.57 6.67
N GLN A 572 -18.69 -2.74 6.95
CA GLN A 572 -17.81 -2.17 5.93
C GLN A 572 -16.89 -3.23 5.30
N TRP A 573 -16.37 -4.19 6.09
CA TRP A 573 -15.61 -5.31 5.58
C TRP A 573 -16.41 -6.14 4.58
N ASN A 574 -17.66 -6.45 4.95
CA ASN A 574 -18.57 -7.24 4.11
C ASN A 574 -19.03 -6.45 2.86
N ALA A 575 -19.25 -5.13 2.97
CA ALA A 575 -19.59 -4.29 1.82
C ALA A 575 -18.47 -4.28 0.76
N ALA A 576 -17.20 -4.12 1.18
CA ALA A 576 -16.07 -4.21 0.26
C ALA A 576 -15.93 -5.62 -0.36
N ARG A 577 -16.23 -6.68 0.40
CA ARG A 577 -16.28 -8.05 -0.13
C ARG A 577 -17.37 -8.21 -1.19
N GLN A 578 -18.57 -7.76 -0.89
CA GLN A 578 -19.70 -7.86 -1.81
C GLN A 578 -19.43 -7.14 -3.13
N TRP A 579 -18.83 -5.94 -3.06
CA TRP A 579 -18.44 -5.19 -4.26
C TRP A 579 -17.42 -5.95 -5.12
N ASN A 580 -16.45 -6.67 -4.52
CA ASN A 580 -15.54 -7.54 -5.24
C ASN A 580 -16.27 -8.75 -5.86
N VAL A 581 -17.20 -9.37 -5.14
CA VAL A 581 -17.98 -10.52 -5.64
C VAL A 581 -18.80 -10.12 -6.86
N GLU A 582 -19.45 -8.96 -6.85
CA GLU A 582 -20.20 -8.42 -7.98
C GLU A 582 -19.30 -8.20 -9.21
N HIS A 583 -18.08 -7.68 -9.01
CA HIS A 583 -17.10 -7.57 -10.08
C HIS A 583 -16.73 -8.96 -10.65
N TRP A 584 -16.37 -9.91 -9.80
CA TRP A 584 -15.97 -11.26 -10.24
C TRP A 584 -17.09 -11.98 -10.98
N LEU A 585 -18.34 -11.84 -10.54
CA LEU A 585 -19.50 -12.38 -11.25
C LEU A 585 -19.67 -11.77 -12.64
N LYS A 586 -19.48 -10.45 -12.79
CA LYS A 586 -19.53 -9.78 -14.10
C LYS A 586 -18.48 -10.30 -15.10
N ILE A 587 -17.30 -10.71 -14.61
CA ILE A 587 -16.22 -11.26 -15.46
C ILE A 587 -16.19 -12.80 -15.49
N GLY A 588 -17.18 -13.48 -14.90
CA GLY A 588 -17.30 -14.93 -14.93
C GLY A 588 -16.30 -15.69 -14.06
N VAL A 589 -15.83 -15.07 -12.97
CA VAL A 589 -14.84 -15.63 -12.04
C VAL A 589 -15.49 -15.99 -10.72
N GLU A 590 -15.18 -17.19 -10.20
CA GLU A 590 -15.68 -17.65 -8.91
C GLU A 590 -14.89 -17.01 -7.76
N ALA A 591 -15.61 -16.37 -6.83
CA ALA A 591 -15.00 -15.60 -5.73
C ALA A 591 -14.11 -16.45 -4.82
N ARG A 592 -14.48 -17.71 -4.52
CA ARG A 592 -13.69 -18.60 -3.67
C ARG A 592 -12.32 -18.94 -4.28
N GLN A 593 -12.22 -19.02 -5.61
CA GLN A 593 -10.94 -19.26 -6.30
C GLN A 593 -10.00 -18.06 -6.20
N GLN A 594 -10.54 -16.86 -5.99
CA GLN A 594 -9.72 -15.68 -5.77
C GLN A 594 -9.14 -15.62 -4.35
N ASP A 595 -9.74 -16.31 -3.39
CA ASP A 595 -9.28 -16.39 -2.00
C ASP A 595 -8.22 -17.49 -1.82
N LEU A 596 -7.29 -17.61 -2.77
CA LEU A 596 -6.17 -18.55 -2.71
C LEU A 596 -4.85 -17.79 -2.87
N LEU A 597 -3.82 -18.27 -2.19
CA LEU A 597 -2.44 -17.82 -2.43
C LEU A 597 -1.93 -18.37 -3.77
N SER A 598 -0.93 -17.69 -4.36
CA SER A 598 -0.24 -18.17 -5.56
C SER A 598 0.46 -19.52 -5.34
N TYR A 599 0.79 -20.19 -6.45
CA TYR A 599 1.41 -21.52 -6.45
C TYR A 599 2.65 -21.59 -5.56
N ARG A 600 3.58 -20.65 -5.69
CA ARG A 600 4.83 -20.60 -4.91
C ARG A 600 4.60 -20.75 -3.41
N LEU A 601 3.65 -20.05 -2.86
CA LEU A 601 3.38 -20.01 -1.42
C LEU A 601 2.67 -21.27 -0.92
N ARG A 602 1.95 -21.96 -1.79
CA ARG A 602 1.17 -23.15 -1.48
C ARG A 602 1.95 -24.45 -1.74
N ARG A 603 2.98 -24.45 -2.59
CA ARG A 603 3.64 -25.67 -3.10
C ARG A 603 5.16 -25.67 -2.91
N ASP A 604 5.83 -24.53 -2.97
CA ASP A 604 7.27 -24.49 -2.82
C ASP A 604 7.63 -24.41 -1.34
N VAL A 605 8.29 -25.44 -0.83
CA VAL A 605 8.72 -25.51 0.57
C VAL A 605 9.89 -24.55 0.83
N LEU A 606 9.96 -23.99 2.04
CA LEU A 606 11.14 -23.23 2.46
C LEU A 606 12.33 -24.19 2.64
N PRO A 607 13.53 -23.82 2.13
CA PRO A 607 14.67 -24.72 2.14
C PRO A 607 15.39 -24.82 3.49
N ASP A 608 15.23 -23.79 4.37
CA ASP A 608 15.97 -23.70 5.63
C ASP A 608 15.23 -22.94 6.74
N GLY A 609 15.87 -22.82 7.90
CA GLY A 609 15.38 -22.05 9.04
C GLY A 609 14.26 -22.73 9.83
N PRO A 610 13.57 -22.00 10.72
CA PRO A 610 12.54 -22.59 11.60
C PRO A 610 11.28 -23.07 10.84
N ALA A 611 11.12 -22.71 9.59
CA ALA A 611 10.02 -23.16 8.72
C ALA A 611 10.51 -24.04 7.56
N ALA A 612 11.69 -24.67 7.69
CA ALA A 612 12.22 -25.58 6.67
C ALA A 612 11.22 -26.71 6.36
N GLY A 613 11.03 -27.02 5.08
CA GLY A 613 10.08 -28.03 4.62
C GLY A 613 8.61 -27.60 4.66
N MET A 614 8.29 -26.36 5.02
CA MET A 614 6.91 -25.89 5.16
C MET A 614 6.42 -25.09 3.97
N VAL A 615 5.12 -25.17 3.73
CA VAL A 615 4.30 -24.29 2.89
C VAL A 615 3.28 -23.54 3.77
N SER A 616 2.46 -22.70 3.16
CA SER A 616 1.54 -21.79 3.88
C SER A 616 0.46 -22.50 4.71
N PHE A 617 0.13 -23.75 4.42
CA PHE A 617 -0.84 -24.59 5.14
C PHE A 617 -0.24 -25.97 5.48
N VAL A 618 -0.89 -26.72 6.33
CA VAL A 618 -0.45 -28.10 6.63
C VAL A 618 -0.59 -28.97 5.38
N ASP A 619 -1.76 -28.90 4.76
CA ASP A 619 -2.13 -29.54 3.50
C ASP A 619 -3.34 -28.84 2.87
N ASP A 620 -3.87 -29.36 1.76
CA ASP A 620 -5.03 -28.79 1.07
C ASP A 620 -6.34 -28.93 1.87
N ALA A 621 -6.45 -29.94 2.74
CA ALA A 621 -7.59 -30.11 3.62
C ALA A 621 -7.61 -29.04 4.73
N ASP A 622 -6.45 -28.74 5.30
CA ASP A 622 -6.26 -27.65 6.27
C ASP A 622 -6.59 -26.28 5.65
N GLU A 623 -6.08 -25.98 4.43
CA GLU A 623 -6.41 -24.75 3.70
C GLU A 623 -7.92 -24.62 3.49
N SER A 624 -8.58 -25.69 3.02
CA SER A 624 -10.02 -25.70 2.77
C SER A 624 -10.83 -25.54 4.06
N ALA A 625 -10.43 -26.21 5.15
CA ALA A 625 -11.09 -26.10 6.44
C ALA A 625 -11.00 -24.70 7.03
N CYS A 626 -9.80 -24.10 7.01
CA CYS A 626 -9.57 -22.72 7.45
C CYS A 626 -10.42 -21.72 6.68
N LEU A 627 -10.47 -21.82 5.35
CA LEU A 627 -11.26 -20.93 4.52
C LEU A 627 -12.77 -21.12 4.73
N SER A 628 -13.23 -22.35 4.89
CA SER A 628 -14.64 -22.67 5.15
C SER A 628 -15.09 -22.11 6.51
N GLU A 629 -14.28 -22.29 7.56
CA GLU A 629 -14.58 -21.73 8.88
C GLU A 629 -14.63 -20.20 8.86
N TYR A 630 -13.70 -19.55 8.15
CA TYR A 630 -13.74 -18.10 7.97
C TYR A 630 -15.04 -17.65 7.29
N TYR A 631 -15.47 -18.34 6.22
CA TYR A 631 -16.71 -18.04 5.50
C TYR A 631 -17.93 -18.20 6.40
N ASN A 632 -18.00 -19.29 7.17
CA ASN A 632 -19.07 -19.52 8.14
C ASN A 632 -19.19 -18.38 9.13
N LEU A 633 -18.08 -17.98 9.76
CA LEU A 633 -18.06 -16.95 10.79
C LEU A 633 -18.33 -15.53 10.23
N ARG A 634 -17.96 -15.26 8.97
CA ARG A 634 -18.27 -13.99 8.28
C ARG A 634 -19.70 -13.97 7.69
N GLY A 635 -20.38 -15.10 7.61
CA GLY A 635 -21.66 -15.24 6.91
C GLY A 635 -21.52 -15.10 5.39
N TRP A 636 -20.37 -15.49 4.81
CA TRP A 636 -20.15 -15.47 3.38
C TRP A 636 -20.67 -16.76 2.74
N ALA A 637 -21.25 -16.67 1.54
CA ALA A 637 -21.70 -17.85 0.81
C ALA A 637 -20.51 -18.68 0.32
N HIS A 638 -20.59 -20.01 0.43
CA HIS A 638 -19.53 -20.94 0.00
C HIS A 638 -19.43 -21.07 -1.52
N SER A 639 -20.48 -20.71 -2.25
CA SER A 639 -20.64 -20.86 -3.70
C SER A 639 -20.58 -19.54 -4.47
N SER A 640 -20.21 -18.44 -3.83
CA SER A 640 -20.17 -17.12 -4.46
C SER A 640 -18.75 -16.59 -4.59
#